data_5902abf4687e38195d3766c471d79547
#
_entry.id   5902abf4687e38195d3766c471d79547
#
_cell.length_a   1.000
_cell.length_b   1.000
_cell.length_c   1.000
_cell.angle_alpha   90.00
_cell.angle_beta   90.00
_cell.angle_gamma   90.00
#
_symmetry.space_group_name_H-M   'P 1'
#
loop_
_entity.id
_entity.type
_entity.pdbx_description
1 polymer ?
#
loop_
_entity_poly.entity_id
_entity_poly.type
_entity_poly.pdbx_seq_one_letter_code
_entity_poly.pdbx_strand_id
1 'polypeptide(L)'
;MKSFIIALSFIFLSIFITDQAQSQLVDHWETAVFNNDTWSYFVGTSEPDANWRSLSFDDSAWPRGPGGIGYGDNDDGTVIPQITSVFLRHKFIITDTASIASALLSMDYDDAFVAYLNDVEIARAGITGPHPAYNQLGTDHEATMYSGGLPESFIIEKKLLKTCLLPGDNVLSIQVHNSSTTSTDMSSNAFLSLGITNNTYNYRQVPSWFLAPIDFKSSNLPIVVITTNQGEVIVDEPKITADMKIIYHGNGIRNYTSDSGNVYTGKVGIEIRGVYSASLPQKPYGFETRDIAGNNRNVSLLEMPSENDWVLLANYNDKTFLRNVLAFDIFHKMGNYSTRTRFCEVVLNNEYKGIYLLGEKIKQDNGRVNIAKLKSVDNYGDEVTGGYIIKNDYFTATDSWKSNFSPLNKPGAEVYFVYHDPKPADLTDQQKTYIQGFINTLETVLYNPSFRAPVFGYKSYIDINSFADYFILGEVTRNVDTYKKSRYFYKNKDSKDGLLHSGPAWDFDWAWRNLLENCVHFNQTDGSGWAYKVNECDAWPVPPSWEVRMLQDKDFANLIHDRYFELRKNILSQTEIENTIDSVASLINEAQFRHFQKWNILGINAGTPESGIQPITYSGEIQKFKDWISTRLAWLDGNMIGSALSVEKNPEDQVKCRIFPNPVSNILYIESDKEIKSIALYNITGTLVIEKNDLNDFSVSTNVTSLRTGMYIARIVFSNGEFAVSRIVKK
;
A
#
# COMPACT_ATOMS: atom_id res chain seq x y z
N MET A 1 57.19 15.69 67.06
CA MET A 1 57.73 16.04 65.76
C MET A 1 57.26 14.94 64.72
N LYS A 2 56.20 15.19 64.03
CA LYS A 2 55.76 14.34 62.95
C LYS A 2 55.45 15.24 61.76
N SER A 3 56.27 15.15 60.71
CA SER A 3 56.17 15.94 59.50
C SER A 3 55.04 15.35 58.64
N PHE A 4 54.09 16.20 58.25
CA PHE A 4 53.04 15.91 57.24
C PHE A 4 53.61 16.29 55.86
N ILE A 5 53.71 15.32 54.96
CA ILE A 5 53.99 15.53 53.53
C ILE A 5 52.67 15.63 52.86
N ILE A 6 52.34 16.79 52.28
CA ILE A 6 51.17 16.99 51.41
C ILE A 6 51.60 16.66 49.97
N ALA A 7 51.09 15.60 49.42
CA ALA A 7 51.22 15.29 47.98
C ALA A 7 50.12 16.02 47.17
N LEU A 8 50.55 16.94 46.34
CA LEU A 8 49.67 17.62 45.36
C LEU A 8 49.48 16.72 44.13
N SER A 9 48.32 16.11 44.02
CA SER A 9 47.92 15.39 42.78
C SER A 9 47.38 16.38 41.77
N PHE A 10 48.10 16.62 40.68
CA PHE A 10 47.62 17.32 39.51
C PHE A 10 46.70 16.36 38.70
N ILE A 11 45.39 16.62 38.72
CA ILE A 11 44.44 15.96 37.82
C ILE A 11 44.47 16.75 36.50
N PHE A 12 45.05 16.13 35.44
CA PHE A 12 44.90 16.59 34.07
C PHE A 12 43.48 16.24 33.62
N LEU A 13 42.59 17.24 33.62
CA LEU A 13 41.28 17.16 32.97
C LEU A 13 41.49 17.34 31.46
N SER A 14 41.64 16.25 30.71
CA SER A 14 41.60 16.30 29.26
C SER A 14 40.15 16.61 28.83
N ILE A 15 39.91 17.88 28.51
CA ILE A 15 38.68 18.30 27.84
C ILE A 15 38.72 17.70 26.42
N PHE A 16 38.01 16.60 26.22
CA PHE A 16 37.63 16.16 24.86
C PHE A 16 36.61 17.19 24.33
N ILE A 17 37.09 18.16 23.60
CA ILE A 17 36.24 18.97 22.72
C ILE A 17 35.82 18.02 21.62
N THR A 18 34.63 17.41 21.77
CA THR A 18 33.94 16.82 20.65
C THR A 18 33.54 17.98 19.73
N ASP A 19 34.25 18.13 18.65
CA ASP A 19 33.86 19.00 17.54
C ASP A 19 32.50 18.45 17.00
N GLN A 20 31.43 18.92 17.62
CA GLN A 20 30.09 18.83 17.05
C GLN A 20 30.15 19.77 15.85
N ALA A 21 30.46 19.22 14.69
CA ALA A 21 30.34 19.94 13.42
C ALA A 21 28.88 20.39 13.29
N GLN A 22 28.61 21.62 13.75
CA GLN A 22 27.35 22.28 13.52
C GLN A 22 27.17 22.38 12.00
N SER A 23 26.22 21.63 11.42
CA SER A 23 25.96 21.71 9.98
C SER A 23 25.65 23.18 9.67
N GLN A 24 26.47 23.81 8.88
CA GLN A 24 26.25 25.18 8.43
C GLN A 24 24.95 25.18 7.61
N LEU A 25 23.96 25.98 8.01
CA LEU A 25 22.70 26.13 7.28
C LEU A 25 22.98 26.75 5.91
N VAL A 26 22.38 26.22 4.87
CA VAL A 26 22.36 26.83 3.55
C VAL A 26 21.50 28.08 3.61
N ASP A 27 22.06 29.23 3.20
CA ASP A 27 21.34 30.50 3.11
C ASP A 27 20.52 30.54 1.80
N HIS A 28 21.18 30.22 0.69
CA HIS A 28 20.56 30.16 -0.63
C HIS A 28 21.27 29.16 -1.54
N TRP A 29 20.67 28.91 -2.71
CA TRP A 29 21.23 28.04 -3.73
C TRP A 29 21.56 28.82 -5.00
N GLU A 30 22.70 28.48 -5.62
CA GLU A 30 23.16 29.03 -6.89
C GLU A 30 23.63 27.89 -7.80
N THR A 31 23.56 28.05 -9.11
CA THR A 31 23.97 27.03 -10.09
C THR A 31 25.30 27.37 -10.74
N ALA A 32 26.30 26.53 -10.55
CA ALA A 32 27.63 26.68 -11.13
C ALA A 32 27.70 26.11 -12.56
N VAL A 33 27.01 25.00 -12.83
CA VAL A 33 26.97 24.36 -14.15
C VAL A 33 25.54 24.24 -14.63
N PHE A 34 25.24 24.67 -15.85
CA PHE A 34 23.98 24.52 -16.54
C PHE A 34 24.07 23.53 -17.70
N ASN A 35 22.97 22.89 -18.06
CA ASN A 35 22.92 21.99 -19.22
C ASN A 35 23.40 22.65 -20.51
N ASN A 36 22.98 23.91 -20.75
CA ASN A 36 23.32 24.67 -21.95
C ASN A 36 24.71 25.32 -21.96
N ASP A 37 25.54 25.07 -20.93
CA ASP A 37 26.95 25.46 -20.97
C ASP A 37 27.68 24.69 -22.07
N THR A 38 28.87 25.18 -22.49
CA THR A 38 29.65 24.49 -23.51
C THR A 38 30.42 23.33 -22.90
N TRP A 39 30.11 22.13 -23.34
CA TRP A 39 30.78 20.90 -22.92
C TRP A 39 31.76 20.39 -23.99
N SER A 40 32.86 19.79 -23.56
CA SER A 40 33.66 18.89 -24.40
C SER A 40 33.06 17.51 -24.33
N TYR A 41 32.93 16.80 -25.45
CA TYR A 41 32.34 15.47 -25.48
C TYR A 41 33.14 14.47 -26.30
N PHE A 42 33.04 13.19 -25.98
CA PHE A 42 33.64 12.07 -26.68
C PHE A 42 32.58 11.01 -26.95
N VAL A 43 32.30 10.74 -28.22
CA VAL A 43 31.37 9.70 -28.63
C VAL A 43 31.99 8.34 -28.34
N GLY A 44 31.32 7.47 -27.58
CA GLY A 44 31.82 6.20 -27.05
C GLY A 44 32.05 5.11 -28.11
N THR A 45 32.85 5.40 -29.13
CA THR A 45 33.30 4.42 -30.15
C THR A 45 34.48 3.58 -29.67
N SER A 46 35.12 4.00 -28.58
CA SER A 46 36.23 3.32 -27.90
C SER A 46 36.35 3.82 -26.48
N GLU A 47 37.21 3.21 -25.66
CA GLU A 47 37.55 3.78 -24.35
C GLU A 47 38.24 5.13 -24.52
N PRO A 48 37.81 6.18 -23.80
CA PRO A 48 38.59 7.41 -23.69
C PRO A 48 39.88 7.17 -22.89
N ASP A 49 40.80 8.14 -22.89
CA ASP A 49 41.98 8.09 -22.03
C ASP A 49 41.58 7.85 -20.55
N ALA A 50 42.34 7.01 -19.84
CA ALA A 50 42.02 6.63 -18.46
C ALA A 50 41.90 7.83 -17.47
N ASN A 51 42.59 8.95 -17.80
CA ASN A 51 42.56 10.18 -16.99
C ASN A 51 41.48 11.18 -17.44
N TRP A 52 40.55 10.79 -18.31
CA TRP A 52 39.56 11.70 -18.89
C TRP A 52 38.71 12.42 -17.83
N ARG A 53 38.59 11.89 -16.63
CA ARG A 53 37.84 12.50 -15.51
C ARG A 53 38.65 13.52 -14.72
N SER A 54 39.97 13.52 -14.89
CA SER A 54 40.88 14.41 -14.14
C SER A 54 40.81 15.85 -14.64
N LEU A 55 40.99 16.81 -13.75
CA LEU A 55 41.10 18.23 -14.08
C LEU A 55 42.28 18.51 -15.01
N SER A 56 43.38 17.76 -14.89
CA SER A 56 44.60 17.94 -15.68
C SER A 56 44.52 17.35 -17.09
N PHE A 57 43.48 16.59 -17.42
CA PHE A 57 43.33 16.01 -18.75
C PHE A 57 43.09 17.12 -19.80
N ASP A 58 43.87 17.03 -20.91
CA ASP A 58 43.71 17.93 -22.05
C ASP A 58 42.62 17.44 -23.00
N ASP A 59 41.44 18.07 -22.92
CA ASP A 59 40.29 17.79 -23.76
C ASP A 59 40.18 18.67 -24.99
N SER A 60 41.29 19.35 -25.39
CA SER A 60 41.30 20.27 -26.54
C SER A 60 41.01 19.57 -27.88
N ALA A 61 41.28 18.25 -27.97
CA ALA A 61 40.98 17.42 -29.13
C ALA A 61 39.53 16.92 -29.18
N TRP A 62 38.77 17.10 -28.10
CA TRP A 62 37.36 16.68 -28.08
C TRP A 62 36.48 17.74 -28.75
N PRO A 63 35.45 17.33 -29.52
CA PRO A 63 34.46 18.27 -30.02
C PRO A 63 33.75 18.97 -28.87
N ARG A 64 33.20 20.15 -29.15
CA ARG A 64 32.53 21.01 -28.19
C ARG A 64 31.16 21.42 -28.68
N GLY A 65 30.19 21.48 -27.77
CA GLY A 65 28.86 21.96 -28.06
C GLY A 65 28.09 22.36 -26.78
N PRO A 66 26.95 23.05 -26.93
CA PRO A 66 26.06 23.24 -25.79
C PRO A 66 25.62 21.90 -25.23
N GLY A 67 25.44 21.81 -23.93
CA GLY A 67 24.96 20.61 -23.27
C GLY A 67 23.49 20.27 -23.62
N GLY A 68 22.98 19.17 -23.10
CA GLY A 68 21.93 18.40 -23.73
C GLY A 68 22.55 17.70 -24.93
N ILE A 69 23.52 16.80 -24.66
CA ILE A 69 24.27 16.09 -25.73
C ILE A 69 23.67 14.70 -25.85
N GLY A 70 23.05 14.41 -26.98
CA GLY A 70 22.31 13.17 -27.19
C GLY A 70 21.77 13.04 -28.60
N TYR A 71 20.74 12.28 -28.78
CA TYR A 71 19.98 12.11 -30.02
C TYR A 71 18.59 11.55 -29.74
N GLY A 72 17.61 11.87 -30.60
CA GLY A 72 16.27 11.25 -30.59
C GLY A 72 15.14 12.24 -30.33
N ASP A 73 14.97 12.72 -29.14
CA ASP A 73 13.77 13.42 -28.63
C ASP A 73 13.57 14.86 -29.10
N ASN A 74 14.48 15.42 -29.90
CA ASN A 74 14.50 16.80 -30.36
C ASN A 74 14.68 17.86 -29.25
N ASP A 75 15.23 17.49 -28.11
CA ASP A 75 15.58 18.35 -26.97
C ASP A 75 17.12 18.60 -26.87
N ASP A 76 17.89 17.94 -27.68
CA ASP A 76 19.36 18.02 -27.68
C ASP A 76 19.90 19.36 -28.17
N GLY A 77 20.70 20.01 -27.33
CA GLY A 77 21.50 21.18 -27.75
C GLY A 77 22.63 20.82 -28.68
N THR A 78 23.16 19.60 -28.59
CA THR A 78 24.17 19.02 -29.46
C THR A 78 23.81 17.61 -29.86
N VAL A 79 23.43 17.41 -31.12
CA VAL A 79 23.04 16.10 -31.65
C VAL A 79 24.27 15.28 -32.01
N ILE A 80 24.36 14.05 -31.51
CA ILE A 80 25.41 13.06 -31.82
C ILE A 80 24.84 11.87 -32.59
N PRO A 81 25.66 11.05 -33.25
CA PRO A 81 25.18 9.80 -33.84
C PRO A 81 24.68 8.82 -32.78
N GLN A 82 23.75 7.93 -33.15
CA GLN A 82 23.32 6.81 -32.34
C GLN A 82 24.53 6.00 -31.84
N ILE A 83 24.64 5.84 -30.51
CA ILE A 83 25.80 5.22 -29.86
C ILE A 83 25.36 4.61 -28.50
N THR A 84 26.14 3.67 -27.98
CA THR A 84 25.94 3.07 -26.66
C THR A 84 26.30 4.02 -25.51
N SER A 85 27.30 4.88 -25.69
CA SER A 85 27.71 5.79 -24.60
C SER A 85 28.28 7.10 -25.12
N VAL A 86 28.25 8.13 -24.30
CA VAL A 86 28.90 9.43 -24.49
C VAL A 86 29.61 9.86 -23.22
N PHE A 87 30.78 10.51 -23.37
CA PHE A 87 31.58 11.02 -22.25
C PHE A 87 31.63 12.54 -22.36
N LEU A 88 31.29 13.23 -21.28
CA LEU A 88 31.09 14.67 -21.21
C LEU A 88 32.05 15.30 -20.20
N ARG A 89 32.55 16.52 -20.50
CA ARG A 89 33.39 17.29 -19.58
C ARG A 89 33.03 18.76 -19.63
N HIS A 90 32.86 19.37 -18.45
CA HIS A 90 32.67 20.81 -18.32
C HIS A 90 33.57 21.37 -17.21
N LYS A 91 34.38 22.37 -17.53
CA LYS A 91 35.27 23.07 -16.58
C LYS A 91 34.55 24.30 -16.01
N PHE A 92 34.60 24.46 -14.71
CA PHE A 92 33.98 25.60 -14.01
C PHE A 92 34.86 26.06 -12.82
N ILE A 93 34.59 27.26 -12.30
CA ILE A 93 35.41 27.88 -11.25
C ILE A 93 34.62 27.96 -9.95
N ILE A 94 35.26 27.58 -8.84
CA ILE A 94 34.78 27.78 -7.49
C ILE A 94 35.58 28.86 -6.78
N THR A 95 34.91 29.92 -6.36
CA THR A 95 35.55 31.08 -5.71
C THR A 95 35.91 30.83 -4.25
N ASP A 96 35.02 30.16 -3.51
CA ASP A 96 35.21 29.87 -2.08
C ASP A 96 34.52 28.54 -1.70
N THR A 97 35.32 27.50 -1.46
CA THR A 97 34.82 26.19 -1.01
C THR A 97 34.34 26.20 0.44
N ALA A 98 34.78 27.16 1.27
CA ALA A 98 34.36 27.21 2.68
C ALA A 98 32.89 27.61 2.83
N SER A 99 32.39 28.43 1.91
CA SER A 99 31.00 28.87 1.88
C SER A 99 30.00 27.83 1.34
N ILE A 100 30.49 26.69 0.84
CA ILE A 100 29.62 25.65 0.26
C ILE A 100 29.31 24.57 1.31
N ALA A 101 28.04 24.44 1.69
CA ALA A 101 27.57 23.43 2.64
C ALA A 101 27.28 22.08 1.99
N SER A 102 26.72 22.10 0.78
CA SER A 102 26.33 20.93 0.00
C SER A 102 26.27 21.29 -1.47
N ALA A 103 26.19 20.30 -2.35
CA ALA A 103 25.85 20.51 -3.75
C ALA A 103 24.77 19.55 -4.18
N LEU A 104 24.07 19.89 -5.27
CA LEU A 104 23.04 19.07 -5.88
C LEU A 104 23.36 18.92 -7.38
N LEU A 105 23.62 17.69 -7.81
CA LEU A 105 23.63 17.35 -9.22
C LEU A 105 22.18 17.04 -9.61
N SER A 106 21.63 17.82 -10.54
CA SER A 106 20.35 17.49 -11.18
C SER A 106 20.66 16.96 -12.57
N MET A 107 20.21 15.73 -12.84
CA MET A 107 20.52 15.00 -14.08
C MET A 107 19.24 14.48 -14.71
N ASP A 108 19.01 14.85 -15.98
CA ASP A 108 18.01 14.23 -16.84
C ASP A 108 18.78 13.40 -17.87
N TYR A 109 18.56 12.10 -17.84
CA TYR A 109 19.39 11.14 -18.54
C TYR A 109 18.56 9.98 -19.11
N ASP A 110 19.06 9.41 -20.18
CA ASP A 110 18.52 8.22 -20.84
C ASP A 110 19.72 7.34 -21.26
N ASP A 111 19.93 6.12 -20.76
CA ASP A 111 19.19 5.32 -19.75
C ASP A 111 19.93 5.30 -18.39
N ALA A 112 21.24 5.50 -18.40
CA ALA A 112 22.10 5.38 -17.22
C ALA A 112 23.26 6.37 -17.25
N PHE A 113 23.80 6.75 -16.09
CA PHE A 113 24.97 7.63 -16.02
C PHE A 113 25.87 7.35 -14.82
N VAL A 114 27.12 7.86 -14.91
CA VAL A 114 28.03 8.09 -13.77
C VAL A 114 28.63 9.48 -13.89
N ALA A 115 28.58 10.25 -12.80
CA ALA A 115 29.12 11.59 -12.71
C ALA A 115 30.33 11.66 -11.75
N TYR A 116 31.36 12.41 -12.14
CA TYR A 116 32.57 12.59 -11.37
C TYR A 116 32.89 14.09 -11.24
N LEU A 117 33.35 14.48 -10.05
CA LEU A 117 33.90 15.81 -9.78
C LEU A 117 35.41 15.67 -9.50
N ASN A 118 36.26 16.19 -10.38
CA ASN A 118 37.73 16.07 -10.29
C ASN A 118 38.22 14.63 -10.05
N ASP A 119 37.68 13.67 -10.84
CA ASP A 119 37.96 12.22 -10.79
C ASP A 119 37.31 11.44 -9.62
N VAL A 120 36.62 12.12 -8.70
CA VAL A 120 35.89 11.48 -7.63
C VAL A 120 34.42 11.29 -8.03
N GLU A 121 33.90 10.07 -7.94
CA GLU A 121 32.50 9.80 -8.25
C GLU A 121 31.57 10.50 -7.24
N ILE A 122 30.58 11.22 -7.77
CA ILE A 122 29.62 12.00 -6.97
C ILE A 122 28.18 11.50 -7.11
N ALA A 123 27.84 10.84 -8.21
CA ALA A 123 26.51 10.27 -8.44
C ALA A 123 26.55 9.19 -9.53
N ARG A 124 25.60 8.27 -9.48
CA ARG A 124 25.31 7.32 -10.56
C ARG A 124 23.88 6.85 -10.51
N ALA A 125 23.37 6.39 -11.65
CA ALA A 125 22.12 5.67 -11.76
C ALA A 125 22.16 4.69 -12.94
N GLY A 126 21.43 3.60 -12.82
CA GLY A 126 21.20 2.65 -13.93
C GLY A 126 22.39 1.80 -14.37
N ILE A 127 23.60 1.95 -13.80
CA ILE A 127 24.80 1.23 -14.24
C ILE A 127 25.68 0.82 -13.06
N THR A 128 26.31 -0.35 -13.15
CA THR A 128 27.15 -0.95 -12.10
C THR A 128 28.62 -0.97 -12.48
N GLY A 129 29.49 -1.26 -11.50
CA GLY A 129 30.95 -1.32 -11.69
C GLY A 129 31.65 0.02 -11.45
N PRO A 130 32.92 0.03 -11.02
CA PRO A 130 33.62 1.26 -10.62
C PRO A 130 33.89 2.24 -11.79
N HIS A 131 34.14 1.74 -12.98
CA HIS A 131 34.36 2.50 -14.19
C HIS A 131 33.73 1.75 -15.36
N PRO A 132 32.45 1.99 -15.68
CA PRO A 132 31.77 1.27 -16.74
C PRO A 132 32.49 1.46 -18.07
N ALA A 133 32.69 0.38 -18.84
CA ALA A 133 33.32 0.41 -20.13
C ALA A 133 32.44 1.12 -21.18
N TYR A 134 33.01 1.74 -22.20
CA TYR A 134 32.29 2.50 -23.24
C TYR A 134 31.14 1.71 -23.90
N ASN A 135 31.21 0.39 -23.92
CA ASN A 135 30.22 -0.49 -24.52
C ASN A 135 29.32 -1.21 -23.47
N GLN A 136 29.44 -0.86 -22.20
CA GLN A 136 28.57 -1.42 -21.16
C GLN A 136 27.18 -0.81 -21.27
N LEU A 137 26.14 -1.66 -21.20
CA LEU A 137 24.75 -1.22 -21.24
C LEU A 137 24.27 -0.85 -19.83
N GLY A 138 23.38 0.14 -19.75
CA GLY A 138 22.66 0.54 -18.56
C GLY A 138 21.36 -0.22 -18.36
N THR A 139 20.63 0.15 -17.31
CA THR A 139 19.22 -0.25 -17.09
C THR A 139 18.33 0.78 -17.77
N ASP A 140 17.24 0.32 -18.37
CA ASP A 140 16.23 1.13 -19.04
C ASP A 140 15.67 2.24 -18.12
N HIS A 141 15.78 3.48 -18.59
CA HIS A 141 15.31 4.69 -17.90
C HIS A 141 15.10 5.82 -18.92
N GLU A 142 13.96 6.49 -18.84
CA GLU A 142 13.55 7.54 -19.76
C GLU A 142 13.83 8.93 -19.18
N ALA A 143 14.44 9.82 -19.98
CA ALA A 143 14.54 11.23 -19.66
C ALA A 143 13.15 11.87 -19.59
N THR A 144 12.98 12.94 -18.82
CA THR A 144 11.66 13.53 -18.57
C THR A 144 11.54 15.01 -18.93
N MET A 145 12.63 15.74 -19.00
CA MET A 145 12.60 17.19 -19.26
C MET A 145 12.02 17.55 -20.62
N TYR A 146 12.25 16.75 -21.65
CA TYR A 146 11.70 16.95 -23.00
C TYR A 146 10.16 16.98 -23.01
N SER A 147 9.52 16.25 -22.08
CA SER A 147 8.07 16.18 -21.91
C SER A 147 7.53 17.08 -20.81
N GLY A 148 8.36 17.98 -20.25
CA GLY A 148 8.01 18.91 -19.18
C GLY A 148 8.15 18.34 -17.76
N GLY A 149 8.82 17.21 -17.60
CA GLY A 149 9.22 16.64 -16.31
C GLY A 149 10.39 17.39 -15.66
N LEU A 150 10.83 16.91 -14.50
CA LEU A 150 11.98 17.46 -13.76
C LEU A 150 13.14 16.48 -13.77
N PRO A 151 14.40 16.97 -13.81
CA PRO A 151 15.56 16.11 -13.70
C PRO A 151 15.64 15.46 -12.33
N GLU A 152 16.23 14.27 -12.24
CA GLU A 152 16.53 13.62 -10.98
C GLU A 152 17.61 14.37 -10.20
N SER A 153 17.52 14.38 -8.85
CA SER A 153 18.38 15.15 -7.99
C SER A 153 19.23 14.26 -7.08
N PHE A 154 20.54 14.44 -7.12
CA PHE A 154 21.56 13.69 -6.38
C PHE A 154 22.30 14.64 -5.42
N ILE A 155 22.07 14.47 -4.10
CA ILE A 155 22.72 15.29 -3.07
C ILE A 155 24.19 14.87 -2.93
N ILE A 156 25.10 15.85 -2.96
CA ILE A 156 26.51 15.67 -2.70
C ILE A 156 26.82 16.28 -1.32
N GLU A 157 27.00 15.42 -0.35
CA GLU A 157 27.23 15.80 1.04
C GLU A 157 28.54 16.57 1.24
N LYS A 158 28.57 17.45 2.22
CA LYS A 158 29.77 18.25 2.57
C LYS A 158 31.01 17.39 2.77
N LYS A 159 30.88 16.19 3.33
CA LYS A 159 31.98 15.25 3.53
C LYS A 159 32.63 14.84 2.21
N LEU A 160 31.83 14.52 1.20
CA LEU A 160 32.30 14.16 -0.14
C LEU A 160 32.86 15.38 -0.86
N LEU A 161 32.19 16.53 -0.81
CA LEU A 161 32.65 17.78 -1.42
C LEU A 161 34.06 18.18 -0.94
N LYS A 162 34.36 18.00 0.35
CA LYS A 162 35.69 18.27 0.88
C LYS A 162 36.80 17.43 0.26
N THR A 163 36.48 16.30 -0.36
CA THR A 163 37.46 15.40 -1.01
C THR A 163 37.63 15.68 -2.48
N CYS A 164 36.66 16.34 -3.13
CA CYS A 164 36.62 16.48 -4.57
C CYS A 164 36.50 17.94 -5.07
N LEU A 165 35.95 18.87 -4.27
CA LEU A 165 35.76 20.25 -4.70
C LEU A 165 37.00 21.10 -4.36
N LEU A 166 37.58 21.77 -5.40
CA LEU A 166 38.80 22.58 -5.29
C LEU A 166 38.49 24.07 -5.37
N PRO A 167 39.23 24.93 -4.66
CA PRO A 167 39.19 26.36 -4.94
C PRO A 167 39.86 26.62 -6.32
N GLY A 168 39.25 27.47 -7.16
CA GLY A 168 39.68 27.69 -8.53
C GLY A 168 39.03 26.72 -9.50
N ASP A 169 39.79 26.19 -10.44
CA ASP A 169 39.32 25.35 -11.52
C ASP A 169 38.85 23.96 -11.01
N ASN A 170 37.73 23.54 -11.54
CA ASN A 170 37.11 22.21 -11.31
C ASN A 170 36.62 21.65 -12.65
N VAL A 171 36.42 20.33 -12.73
CA VAL A 171 35.79 19.67 -13.84
C VAL A 171 34.68 18.73 -13.40
N LEU A 172 33.50 18.91 -13.97
CA LEU A 172 32.41 17.93 -13.91
C LEU A 172 32.55 17.03 -15.14
N SER A 173 32.70 15.74 -14.91
CA SER A 173 32.80 14.71 -15.94
C SER A 173 31.68 13.73 -15.82
N ILE A 174 30.97 13.39 -16.91
CA ILE A 174 29.81 12.51 -16.90
C ILE A 174 29.97 11.51 -18.05
N GLN A 175 29.65 10.25 -17.81
CA GLN A 175 29.41 9.26 -18.86
C GLN A 175 27.95 8.82 -18.81
N VAL A 176 27.30 8.79 -19.98
CA VAL A 176 25.91 8.35 -20.15
C VAL A 176 25.91 7.11 -21.03
N HIS A 177 25.03 6.16 -20.71
CA HIS A 177 24.97 4.86 -21.37
C HIS A 177 23.52 4.47 -21.67
N ASN A 178 23.30 3.93 -22.87
CA ASN A 178 22.03 3.32 -23.26
C ASN A 178 21.83 1.92 -22.68
N SER A 179 20.58 1.50 -22.54
CA SER A 179 20.18 0.13 -22.14
C SER A 179 20.32 -0.88 -23.28
N SER A 180 20.39 -0.39 -24.53
CA SER A 180 20.58 -1.24 -25.71
C SER A 180 21.49 -0.58 -26.77
N THR A 181 22.11 -1.40 -27.63
CA THR A 181 22.89 -0.92 -28.79
C THR A 181 22.03 -0.34 -29.92
N THR A 182 20.71 -0.48 -29.79
CA THR A 182 19.71 -0.05 -30.79
C THR A 182 18.71 0.95 -30.19
N SER A 183 19.05 1.58 -29.04
CA SER A 183 18.20 2.62 -28.47
C SER A 183 17.95 3.74 -29.47
N THR A 184 16.73 4.25 -29.49
CA THR A 184 16.29 5.28 -30.46
C THR A 184 16.70 6.69 -30.06
N ASP A 185 17.09 6.86 -28.79
CA ASP A 185 17.38 8.12 -28.13
C ASP A 185 18.49 8.00 -27.08
N MET A 186 18.95 9.14 -26.62
CA MET A 186 19.89 9.34 -25.52
C MET A 186 19.81 10.79 -25.07
N SER A 187 19.62 11.05 -23.80
CA SER A 187 19.61 12.40 -23.22
C SER A 187 20.65 12.56 -22.12
N SER A 188 21.25 13.75 -22.02
CA SER A 188 22.29 14.08 -21.03
C SER A 188 22.23 15.53 -20.57
N ASN A 189 21.18 15.90 -19.81
CA ASN A 189 21.02 17.25 -19.28
C ASN A 189 21.50 17.32 -17.83
N ALA A 190 22.60 18.04 -17.55
CA ALA A 190 23.22 18.12 -16.24
C ALA A 190 23.27 19.55 -15.69
N PHE A 191 22.96 19.70 -14.40
CA PHE A 191 23.05 20.95 -13.64
C PHE A 191 23.77 20.69 -12.33
N LEU A 192 24.71 21.54 -11.95
CA LEU A 192 25.35 21.48 -10.64
C LEU A 192 25.03 22.73 -9.85
N SER A 193 24.20 22.59 -8.82
CA SER A 193 23.83 23.69 -7.92
C SER A 193 24.53 23.55 -6.57
N LEU A 194 24.89 24.68 -5.96
CA LEU A 194 25.66 24.80 -4.74
C LEU A 194 24.83 25.46 -3.65
N GLY A 195 24.77 24.83 -2.48
CA GLY A 195 24.16 25.39 -1.27
C GLY A 195 25.13 26.31 -0.53
N ILE A 196 24.90 27.60 -0.62
CA ILE A 196 25.78 28.66 -0.08
C ILE A 196 25.38 28.99 1.35
N THR A 197 26.36 29.22 2.25
CA THR A 197 26.13 29.45 3.69
C THR A 197 26.20 30.91 4.11
N ASN A 198 26.51 31.82 3.21
CA ASN A 198 26.56 33.26 3.42
C ASN A 198 25.63 33.96 2.39
N ASN A 199 25.47 35.25 2.48
CA ASN A 199 24.62 36.07 1.59
C ASN A 199 25.34 36.64 0.36
N THR A 200 26.48 36.05 -0.05
CA THR A 200 27.24 36.47 -1.23
C THR A 200 26.84 35.66 -2.43
N TYR A 201 26.48 36.31 -3.52
CA TYR A 201 26.11 35.71 -4.79
C TYR A 201 27.33 35.66 -5.73
N ASN A 202 27.76 34.46 -6.13
CA ASN A 202 28.97 34.22 -6.94
C ASN A 202 28.69 33.46 -8.23
N TYR A 203 27.53 32.80 -8.33
CA TYR A 203 27.17 31.97 -9.47
C TYR A 203 25.79 32.40 -10.02
N ARG A 204 25.28 31.67 -10.99
CA ARG A 204 24.00 31.97 -11.62
C ARG A 204 22.83 31.58 -10.71
N GLN A 205 21.71 32.26 -10.89
CA GLN A 205 20.45 31.90 -10.23
C GLN A 205 20.05 30.47 -10.61
N VAL A 206 19.53 29.72 -9.67
CA VAL A 206 19.00 28.37 -9.93
C VAL A 206 17.90 28.38 -11.01
N PRO A 207 17.74 27.30 -11.79
CA PRO A 207 16.62 27.18 -12.71
C PRO A 207 15.26 27.34 -12.02
N SER A 208 14.25 27.81 -12.75
CA SER A 208 12.92 28.08 -12.18
C SER A 208 12.22 26.83 -11.63
N TRP A 209 12.60 25.64 -12.11
CA TRP A 209 12.11 24.35 -11.64
C TRP A 209 12.91 23.79 -10.44
N PHE A 210 14.00 24.43 -10.04
CA PHE A 210 14.89 23.92 -8.99
C PHE A 210 14.17 23.81 -7.64
N LEU A 211 14.26 22.64 -7.03
CA LEU A 211 13.76 22.37 -5.69
C LEU A 211 14.95 22.14 -4.75
N ALA A 212 15.14 23.02 -3.76
CA ALA A 212 16.20 22.87 -2.77
C ALA A 212 16.00 21.56 -1.97
N PRO A 213 17.09 20.81 -1.69
CA PRO A 213 17.02 19.65 -0.83
C PRO A 213 16.48 20.01 0.55
N ILE A 214 15.66 19.15 1.12
CA ILE A 214 15.05 19.35 2.43
C ILE A 214 16.08 18.96 3.51
N ASP A 215 16.53 19.92 4.31
CA ASP A 215 17.35 19.65 5.50
C ASP A 215 16.47 19.07 6.63
N PHE A 216 16.15 17.77 6.50
CA PHE A 216 15.29 17.07 7.44
C PHE A 216 16.07 16.58 8.67
N LYS A 217 15.89 17.25 9.80
CA LYS A 217 16.58 16.91 11.06
C LYS A 217 15.67 16.35 12.14
N SER A 218 14.40 16.73 12.13
CA SER A 218 13.48 16.35 13.21
C SER A 218 12.02 16.37 12.77
N SER A 219 11.18 15.64 13.50
CA SER A 219 9.73 15.57 13.27
C SER A 219 8.96 15.38 14.57
N ASN A 220 7.70 15.80 14.58
CA ASN A 220 6.70 15.39 15.56
C ASN A 220 6.15 13.97 15.28
N LEU A 221 6.36 13.44 14.06
CA LEU A 221 5.99 12.08 13.66
C LEU A 221 7.15 11.10 13.91
N PRO A 222 6.90 9.79 13.97
CA PRO A 222 7.94 8.78 13.86
C PRO A 222 8.82 9.00 12.63
N ILE A 223 10.14 8.77 12.79
CA ILE A 223 11.11 8.86 11.71
C ILE A 223 11.60 7.46 11.38
N VAL A 224 11.49 7.08 10.11
CA VAL A 224 12.04 5.82 9.56
C VAL A 224 13.25 6.15 8.71
N VAL A 225 14.41 5.67 9.11
CA VAL A 225 15.67 5.87 8.36
C VAL A 225 16.08 4.51 7.78
N ILE A 226 16.26 4.47 6.47
CA ILE A 226 16.64 3.28 5.70
C ILE A 226 17.97 3.57 5.03
N THR A 227 18.92 2.66 5.14
CA THR A 227 20.22 2.76 4.47
C THR A 227 20.49 1.45 3.73
N THR A 228 20.55 1.49 2.42
CA THR A 228 20.92 0.36 1.58
C THR A 228 22.43 0.22 1.51
N ASN A 229 22.92 -0.98 1.16
CA ASN A 229 24.35 -1.22 1.03
C ASN A 229 24.91 -0.41 -0.14
N GLN A 230 25.86 0.49 0.14
CA GLN A 230 26.50 1.37 -0.88
C GLN A 230 25.52 2.17 -1.76
N GLY A 231 24.30 2.46 -1.25
CA GLY A 231 23.29 3.19 -2.02
C GLY A 231 22.55 2.33 -3.05
N GLU A 232 22.61 0.99 -2.93
CA GLU A 232 21.90 0.04 -3.80
C GLU A 232 20.42 0.44 -3.97
N VAL A 233 19.96 0.43 -5.22
CA VAL A 233 18.58 0.77 -5.58
C VAL A 233 17.64 -0.34 -5.11
N ILE A 234 16.55 0.05 -4.45
CA ILE A 234 15.51 -0.88 -4.06
C ILE A 234 14.68 -1.22 -5.30
N VAL A 235 14.56 -2.51 -5.61
CA VAL A 235 13.78 -3.05 -6.73
C VAL A 235 12.51 -3.76 -6.23
N ASP A 236 11.62 -4.20 -7.13
CA ASP A 236 10.42 -4.95 -6.75
C ASP A 236 10.80 -6.35 -6.22
N GLU A 237 11.50 -7.16 -6.99
CA GLU A 237 12.02 -8.46 -6.59
C GLU A 237 13.42 -8.70 -7.18
N PRO A 238 14.33 -9.33 -6.42
CA PRO A 238 14.19 -9.83 -5.04
C PRO A 238 14.35 -8.71 -3.99
N LYS A 239 13.86 -8.93 -2.77
CA LYS A 239 14.13 -8.05 -1.62
C LYS A 239 15.63 -7.91 -1.39
N ILE A 240 16.10 -6.66 -1.31
CA ILE A 240 17.48 -6.37 -0.92
C ILE A 240 17.58 -6.21 0.60
N THR A 241 18.79 -6.40 1.14
CA THR A 241 19.05 -6.18 2.57
C THR A 241 19.42 -4.72 2.83
N ALA A 242 18.76 -4.09 3.78
CA ALA A 242 19.06 -2.73 4.22
C ALA A 242 19.17 -2.65 5.76
N ASP A 243 19.81 -1.60 6.25
CA ASP A 243 19.72 -1.19 7.64
C ASP A 243 18.53 -0.26 7.83
N MET A 244 17.75 -0.48 8.89
CA MET A 244 16.62 0.38 9.23
C MET A 244 16.67 0.77 10.69
N LYS A 245 16.39 2.03 11.01
CA LYS A 245 16.04 2.47 12.35
C LYS A 245 14.71 3.21 12.34
N ILE A 246 13.91 3.01 13.39
CA ILE A 246 12.66 3.73 13.64
C ILE A 246 12.78 4.45 14.97
N ILE A 247 12.55 5.76 14.94
CA ILE A 247 12.71 6.68 16.05
C ILE A 247 11.34 7.24 16.42
N TYR A 248 10.90 7.04 17.66
CA TYR A 248 9.66 7.63 18.18
C TYR A 248 9.67 7.68 19.70
N HIS A 249 9.64 8.86 20.28
CA HIS A 249 9.69 9.08 21.71
C HIS A 249 8.32 9.27 22.37
N GLY A 250 7.24 9.13 21.58
CA GLY A 250 5.86 9.27 22.04
C GLY A 250 5.19 10.57 21.58
N ASN A 251 3.88 10.64 21.80
CA ASN A 251 3.08 11.80 21.40
C ASN A 251 3.58 13.09 22.05
N GLY A 252 3.72 14.14 21.24
CA GLY A 252 4.15 15.47 21.68
C GLY A 252 5.67 15.59 21.94
N ILE A 253 6.44 14.51 21.80
CA ILE A 253 7.90 14.55 21.93
C ILE A 253 8.51 14.57 20.52
N ARG A 254 9.50 15.47 20.35
CA ARG A 254 10.17 15.61 19.07
C ARG A 254 11.21 14.52 18.85
N ASN A 255 11.21 13.94 17.67
CA ASN A 255 12.15 12.92 17.23
C ASN A 255 13.21 13.58 16.34
N TYR A 256 14.49 13.19 16.49
CA TYR A 256 15.59 13.70 15.67
C TYR A 256 16.21 12.59 14.85
N THR A 257 16.63 12.90 13.62
CA THR A 257 17.32 11.92 12.75
C THR A 257 18.65 11.45 13.34
N SER A 258 19.25 12.22 14.23
CA SER A 258 20.47 11.87 14.99
C SER A 258 20.23 10.87 16.12
N ASP A 259 18.98 10.70 16.58
CA ASP A 259 18.67 9.81 17.69
C ASP A 259 18.91 8.35 17.32
N SER A 260 19.16 7.53 18.33
CA SER A 260 19.17 6.07 18.17
C SER A 260 17.77 5.57 17.86
N GLY A 261 17.66 4.52 17.06
CA GLY A 261 16.38 3.85 16.82
C GLY A 261 15.88 3.16 18.08
N ASN A 262 14.91 3.77 18.75
CA ASN A 262 14.35 3.26 20.01
C ASN A 262 13.14 2.35 19.83
N VAL A 263 12.47 2.40 18.67
CA VAL A 263 11.39 1.46 18.29
C VAL A 263 11.96 0.25 17.56
N TYR A 264 12.85 0.49 16.61
CA TYR A 264 13.55 -0.56 15.86
C TYR A 264 14.96 -0.10 15.48
N THR A 265 15.90 -1.03 15.53
CA THR A 265 17.22 -0.93 14.90
C THR A 265 17.64 -2.32 14.47
N GLY A 266 17.90 -2.51 13.18
CA GLY A 266 18.28 -3.82 12.66
C GLY A 266 18.23 -3.92 11.15
N LYS A 267 18.43 -5.16 10.65
CA LYS A 267 18.34 -5.48 9.24
C LYS A 267 16.90 -5.65 8.80
N VAL A 268 16.62 -5.27 7.56
CA VAL A 268 15.35 -5.53 6.87
C VAL A 268 15.62 -6.10 5.49
N GLY A 269 14.71 -6.95 5.01
CA GLY A 269 14.59 -7.25 3.59
C GLY A 269 13.56 -6.31 3.01
N ILE A 270 13.90 -5.49 2.03
CA ILE A 270 13.04 -4.43 1.49
C ILE A 270 12.91 -4.52 -0.02
N GLU A 271 11.73 -4.24 -0.53
CA GLU A 271 11.37 -4.23 -1.96
C GLU A 271 10.45 -3.05 -2.27
N ILE A 272 10.42 -2.58 -3.52
CA ILE A 272 9.30 -1.78 -4.02
C ILE A 272 8.08 -2.69 -4.11
N ARG A 273 6.89 -2.16 -3.89
CA ARG A 273 5.63 -2.91 -3.98
C ARG A 273 4.56 -2.15 -4.74
N GLY A 274 3.52 -2.89 -5.14
CA GLY A 274 2.38 -2.35 -5.87
C GLY A 274 2.60 -2.39 -7.39
N VAL A 275 1.54 -2.20 -8.15
CA VAL A 275 1.59 -2.13 -9.61
C VAL A 275 1.57 -0.68 -10.05
N TYR A 276 0.42 -0.01 -9.88
CA TYR A 276 0.27 1.39 -10.26
C TYR A 276 1.06 2.34 -9.35
N SER A 277 0.96 2.16 -8.04
CA SER A 277 1.68 3.01 -7.07
C SER A 277 3.21 2.92 -7.20
N ALA A 278 3.73 1.77 -7.65
CA ALA A 278 5.16 1.61 -7.94
C ALA A 278 5.64 2.45 -9.13
N SER A 279 4.76 2.83 -10.07
CA SER A 279 5.10 3.71 -11.20
C SER A 279 5.17 5.19 -10.79
N LEU A 280 4.59 5.57 -9.64
CA LEU A 280 4.57 6.96 -9.17
C LEU A 280 5.93 7.38 -8.60
N PRO A 281 6.27 8.69 -8.58
CA PRO A 281 7.55 9.18 -8.08
C PRO A 281 7.86 8.79 -6.64
N GLN A 282 6.91 8.90 -5.71
CA GLN A 282 7.05 8.42 -4.33
C GLN A 282 6.76 6.91 -4.28
N LYS A 283 7.81 6.09 -4.15
CA LYS A 283 7.70 4.63 -4.19
C LYS A 283 7.15 4.06 -2.87
N PRO A 284 6.16 3.16 -2.91
CA PRO A 284 5.77 2.37 -1.75
C PRO A 284 6.72 1.18 -1.55
N TYR A 285 6.91 0.76 -0.30
CA TYR A 285 7.80 -0.35 0.04
C TYR A 285 7.08 -1.46 0.82
N GLY A 286 7.48 -2.71 0.55
CA GLY A 286 7.25 -3.86 1.41
C GLY A 286 8.55 -4.20 2.14
N PHE A 287 8.49 -4.52 3.43
CA PHE A 287 9.70 -4.93 4.13
C PHE A 287 9.44 -6.01 5.18
N GLU A 288 10.48 -6.77 5.45
CA GLU A 288 10.52 -7.79 6.50
C GLU A 288 11.60 -7.43 7.51
N THR A 289 11.24 -7.37 8.78
CA THR A 289 12.25 -7.23 9.84
C THR A 289 13.02 -8.52 10.00
N ARG A 290 14.36 -8.43 10.07
CA ARG A 290 15.27 -9.56 10.06
C ARG A 290 16.26 -9.53 11.24
N ASP A 291 16.76 -10.70 11.62
CA ASP A 291 17.88 -10.84 12.51
C ASP A 291 19.22 -10.61 11.76
N ILE A 292 20.33 -10.67 12.49
CA ILE A 292 21.66 -10.47 11.89
C ILE A 292 22.07 -11.57 10.89
N ALA A 293 21.45 -12.76 11.00
CA ALA A 293 21.67 -13.87 10.08
C ALA A 293 20.77 -13.79 8.83
N GLY A 294 19.88 -12.79 8.75
CA GLY A 294 18.94 -12.59 7.64
C GLY A 294 17.62 -13.34 7.76
N ASN A 295 17.36 -14.02 8.88
CA ASN A 295 16.09 -14.70 9.11
C ASN A 295 15.02 -13.69 9.55
N ASN A 296 13.75 -13.96 9.21
CA ASN A 296 12.62 -13.15 9.64
C ASN A 296 12.53 -13.09 11.18
N ARG A 297 12.30 -11.89 11.70
CA ARG A 297 12.19 -11.60 13.12
C ARG A 297 10.93 -10.83 13.43
N ASN A 298 10.01 -11.42 14.17
CA ASN A 298 8.79 -10.71 14.60
C ASN A 298 9.15 -9.64 15.63
N VAL A 299 8.67 -8.42 15.39
CA VAL A 299 8.83 -7.25 16.27
C VAL A 299 7.53 -6.45 16.30
N SER A 300 7.27 -5.77 17.43
CA SER A 300 6.20 -4.78 17.51
C SER A 300 6.74 -3.44 17.01
N LEU A 301 6.11 -2.84 16.03
CA LEU A 301 6.45 -1.52 15.51
C LEU A 301 5.36 -0.52 15.89
N LEU A 302 5.73 0.58 16.57
CA LEU A 302 4.82 1.67 16.93
C LEU A 302 3.51 1.16 17.59
N GLU A 303 3.64 0.24 18.55
CA GLU A 303 2.55 -0.39 19.30
C GLU A 303 1.60 -1.28 18.46
N MET A 304 1.94 -1.57 17.21
CA MET A 304 1.22 -2.57 16.43
C MET A 304 1.68 -3.98 16.82
N PRO A 305 0.80 -5.01 16.72
CA PRO A 305 1.14 -6.40 17.07
C PRO A 305 2.40 -6.91 16.43
N SER A 306 3.16 -7.73 17.18
CA SER A 306 4.46 -8.25 16.76
C SER A 306 4.32 -9.15 15.53
N GLU A 307 5.03 -8.79 14.46
CA GLU A 307 5.10 -9.51 13.20
C GLU A 307 6.36 -9.09 12.43
N ASN A 308 6.73 -9.80 11.37
CA ASN A 308 7.89 -9.43 10.55
C ASN A 308 7.52 -8.69 9.25
N ASP A 309 6.35 -8.92 8.68
CA ASP A 309 5.92 -8.33 7.42
C ASP A 309 5.21 -6.98 7.61
N TRP A 310 5.73 -5.95 6.97
CA TRP A 310 5.27 -4.57 7.07
C TRP A 310 5.22 -3.88 5.71
N VAL A 311 4.52 -2.77 5.65
CA VAL A 311 4.47 -1.92 4.45
C VAL A 311 4.70 -0.45 4.82
N LEU A 312 5.32 0.28 3.89
CA LEU A 312 5.36 1.73 3.85
C LEU A 312 4.53 2.17 2.64
N LEU A 313 3.28 2.56 2.89
CA LEU A 313 2.37 3.03 1.84
C LEU A 313 2.74 4.48 1.51
N ALA A 314 3.00 4.73 0.23
CA ALA A 314 3.22 6.07 -0.29
C ALA A 314 1.89 6.80 -0.52
N ASN A 315 1.89 8.11 -0.32
CA ASN A 315 0.68 8.93 -0.45
C ASN A 315 0.76 9.94 -1.61
N TYR A 316 1.54 9.64 -2.67
CA TYR A 316 1.73 10.58 -3.78
C TYR A 316 0.42 10.97 -4.46
N ASN A 317 -0.47 10.00 -4.65
CA ASN A 317 -1.78 10.19 -5.27
C ASN A 317 -2.90 10.56 -4.26
N ASP A 318 -2.62 10.56 -2.95
CA ASP A 318 -3.56 11.02 -1.92
C ASP A 318 -3.02 12.25 -1.17
N LYS A 319 -3.27 13.43 -1.72
CA LYS A 319 -2.81 14.71 -1.15
C LYS A 319 -3.43 15.04 0.22
N THR A 320 -4.48 14.31 0.63
CA THR A 320 -5.03 14.43 1.99
C THR A 320 -4.28 13.58 3.00
N PHE A 321 -3.60 12.52 2.57
CA PHE A 321 -2.99 11.43 3.37
C PHE A 321 -4.02 10.58 4.16
N LEU A 322 -5.31 10.82 4.00
CA LEU A 322 -6.37 10.37 4.90
C LEU A 322 -7.21 9.23 4.36
N ARG A 323 -7.23 9.00 3.04
CA ARG A 323 -8.20 8.09 2.42
C ARG A 323 -8.09 6.65 2.93
N ASN A 324 -6.89 6.09 2.91
CA ASN A 324 -6.65 4.76 3.49
C ASN A 324 -6.91 4.75 5.00
N VAL A 325 -6.42 5.76 5.72
CA VAL A 325 -6.54 5.83 7.19
C VAL A 325 -8.00 5.88 7.63
N LEU A 326 -8.80 6.74 7.00
CA LEU A 326 -10.21 6.89 7.33
C LEU A 326 -11.03 5.64 6.97
N ALA A 327 -10.77 5.03 5.80
CA ALA A 327 -11.45 3.78 5.42
C ALA A 327 -11.14 2.63 6.39
N PHE A 328 -9.87 2.49 6.78
CA PHE A 328 -9.44 1.46 7.73
C PHE A 328 -10.02 1.70 9.13
N ASP A 329 -10.04 2.95 9.60
CA ASP A 329 -10.61 3.32 10.89
C ASP A 329 -12.13 3.05 10.93
N ILE A 330 -12.87 3.44 9.90
CA ILE A 330 -14.30 3.18 9.77
C ILE A 330 -14.57 1.67 9.82
N PHE A 331 -13.86 0.86 9.03
CA PHE A 331 -14.06 -0.58 8.97
C PHE A 331 -13.68 -1.27 10.28
N HIS A 332 -12.65 -0.78 10.96
CA HIS A 332 -12.26 -1.25 12.29
C HIS A 332 -13.34 -0.93 13.34
N LYS A 333 -13.85 0.29 13.36
CA LYS A 333 -14.93 0.73 14.27
C LYS A 333 -16.23 -0.03 14.03
N MET A 334 -16.47 -0.56 12.83
CA MET A 334 -17.59 -1.45 12.54
C MET A 334 -17.45 -2.84 13.18
N GLY A 335 -16.27 -3.18 13.75
CA GLY A 335 -15.98 -4.46 14.41
C GLY A 335 -15.20 -5.45 13.55
N ASN A 336 -14.73 -5.05 12.38
CA ASN A 336 -13.97 -5.90 11.47
C ASN A 336 -12.46 -5.69 11.64
N TYR A 337 -11.62 -6.69 11.31
CA TYR A 337 -10.19 -6.46 11.21
C TYR A 337 -9.90 -5.52 10.04
N SER A 338 -9.09 -4.53 10.29
CA SER A 338 -8.55 -3.60 9.31
C SER A 338 -7.08 -3.33 9.58
N THR A 339 -6.32 -3.05 8.52
CA THR A 339 -4.90 -2.75 8.63
C THR A 339 -4.66 -1.54 9.54
N ARG A 340 -3.88 -1.75 10.61
CA ARG A 340 -3.41 -0.64 11.45
C ARG A 340 -2.27 0.08 10.76
N THR A 341 -2.28 1.40 10.85
CA THR A 341 -1.27 2.26 10.24
C THR A 341 -0.77 3.33 11.20
N ARG A 342 0.44 3.83 10.98
CA ARG A 342 1.03 4.95 11.69
C ARG A 342 1.69 5.88 10.68
N PHE A 343 1.42 7.17 10.78
CA PHE A 343 2.16 8.16 9.98
C PHE A 343 3.63 8.18 10.40
N CYS A 344 4.50 8.28 9.42
CA CYS A 344 5.93 8.48 9.65
C CYS A 344 6.53 9.31 8.52
N GLU A 345 7.69 9.90 8.78
CA GLU A 345 8.51 10.53 7.75
C GLU A 345 9.70 9.62 7.43
N VAL A 346 9.97 9.41 6.15
CA VAL A 346 10.98 8.45 5.67
C VAL A 346 12.19 9.17 5.13
N VAL A 347 13.38 8.71 5.55
CA VAL A 347 14.68 9.06 4.99
C VAL A 347 15.29 7.79 4.39
N LEU A 348 15.64 7.82 3.11
CA LEU A 348 16.30 6.72 2.41
C LEU A 348 17.65 7.21 1.89
N ASN A 349 18.74 6.58 2.30
CA ASN A 349 20.11 6.96 1.89
C ASN A 349 20.39 8.46 2.06
N ASN A 350 20.06 9.00 3.25
CA ASN A 350 20.14 10.41 3.62
C ASN A 350 19.21 11.37 2.87
N GLU A 351 18.36 10.89 1.98
CA GLU A 351 17.40 11.71 1.27
C GLU A 351 16.01 11.62 1.91
N TYR A 352 15.38 12.75 2.17
CA TYR A 352 13.99 12.83 2.64
C TYR A 352 13.02 12.36 1.56
N LYS A 353 12.16 11.41 1.88
CA LYS A 353 11.18 10.81 0.95
C LYS A 353 9.73 11.21 1.22
N GLY A 354 9.46 11.96 2.28
CA GLY A 354 8.11 12.46 2.59
C GLY A 354 7.37 11.65 3.64
N ILE A 355 6.08 11.91 3.73
CA ILE A 355 5.15 11.21 4.63
C ILE A 355 4.77 9.86 4.04
N TYR A 356 4.81 8.83 4.88
CA TYR A 356 4.34 7.48 4.58
C TYR A 356 3.38 6.99 5.67
N LEU A 357 2.62 5.95 5.35
CA LEU A 357 1.91 5.14 6.33
C LEU A 357 2.69 3.84 6.55
N LEU A 358 3.32 3.70 7.70
CA LEU A 358 3.83 2.41 8.17
C LEU A 358 2.63 1.56 8.60
N GLY A 359 2.41 0.43 7.96
CA GLY A 359 1.23 -0.40 8.17
C GLY A 359 1.51 -1.90 8.15
N GLU A 360 0.50 -2.63 8.60
CA GLU A 360 0.49 -4.09 8.58
C GLU A 360 0.26 -4.61 7.17
N LYS A 361 0.97 -5.65 6.76
CA LYS A 361 0.65 -6.42 5.56
C LYS A 361 -0.50 -7.38 5.87
N ILE A 362 -1.48 -7.51 4.98
CA ILE A 362 -2.56 -8.49 5.14
C ILE A 362 -1.98 -9.89 5.06
N LYS A 363 -2.20 -10.69 6.09
CA LYS A 363 -1.82 -12.12 6.17
C LYS A 363 -2.53 -12.81 7.32
N GLN A 364 -2.47 -14.13 7.36
CA GLN A 364 -2.90 -14.91 8.52
C GLN A 364 -1.96 -14.66 9.70
N ASP A 365 -2.50 -14.13 10.77
CA ASP A 365 -1.85 -14.00 12.09
C ASP A 365 -2.89 -13.71 13.18
N ASN A 366 -2.61 -14.10 14.43
CA ASN A 366 -3.51 -13.83 15.56
C ASN A 366 -3.74 -12.33 15.80
N GLY A 367 -2.76 -11.50 15.45
CA GLY A 367 -2.83 -10.05 15.55
C GLY A 367 -3.38 -9.37 14.29
N ARG A 368 -3.62 -10.11 13.20
CA ARG A 368 -4.10 -9.59 11.91
C ARG A 368 -5.38 -10.31 11.47
N VAL A 369 -5.37 -11.06 10.37
CA VAL A 369 -6.51 -11.91 10.01
C VAL A 369 -6.46 -13.15 10.89
N ASN A 370 -7.25 -13.15 11.96
CA ASN A 370 -7.21 -14.17 13.01
C ASN A 370 -8.02 -15.42 12.62
N ILE A 371 -7.48 -16.19 11.69
CA ILE A 371 -7.99 -17.49 11.27
C ILE A 371 -6.97 -18.60 11.56
N ALA A 372 -7.38 -19.86 11.48
CA ALA A 372 -6.47 -20.98 11.65
C ALA A 372 -5.32 -20.92 10.64
N LYS A 373 -4.12 -21.30 11.07
CA LYS A 373 -2.98 -21.42 10.15
C LYS A 373 -3.13 -22.70 9.35
N LEU A 374 -3.15 -22.59 8.01
CA LEU A 374 -3.16 -23.73 7.11
C LEU A 374 -1.71 -24.18 6.82
N LYS A 375 -1.41 -25.46 7.06
CA LYS A 375 -0.09 -26.06 6.83
C LYS A 375 -0.16 -27.01 5.62
N SER A 376 0.94 -27.30 4.97
CA SER A 376 1.00 -28.21 3.83
C SER A 376 0.55 -29.66 4.14
N VAL A 377 0.50 -30.05 5.42
CA VAL A 377 0.01 -31.37 5.86
C VAL A 377 -1.50 -31.39 6.11
N ASP A 378 -2.17 -30.24 6.15
CA ASP A 378 -3.59 -30.08 6.48
C ASP A 378 -4.47 -30.31 5.25
N ASN A 379 -4.60 -31.57 4.81
CA ASN A 379 -5.22 -31.92 3.53
C ASN A 379 -6.58 -32.61 3.65
N TYR A 380 -7.03 -32.95 4.87
CA TYR A 380 -8.24 -33.72 5.09
C TYR A 380 -9.02 -33.28 6.34
N GLY A 381 -10.30 -33.64 6.38
CA GLY A 381 -11.17 -33.35 7.52
C GLY A 381 -11.36 -31.87 7.77
N ASP A 382 -11.45 -31.49 9.04
CA ASP A 382 -11.60 -30.07 9.44
C ASP A 382 -10.36 -29.23 9.12
N GLU A 383 -9.17 -29.85 9.10
CA GLU A 383 -7.91 -29.14 8.94
C GLU A 383 -7.79 -28.44 7.57
N VAL A 384 -8.33 -29.03 6.49
CA VAL A 384 -8.32 -28.45 5.14
C VAL A 384 -9.40 -27.36 4.94
N THR A 385 -10.37 -27.24 5.87
CA THR A 385 -11.56 -26.40 5.65
C THR A 385 -11.34 -24.90 5.88
N GLY A 386 -10.20 -24.48 6.42
CA GLY A 386 -9.96 -23.08 6.73
C GLY A 386 -8.49 -22.69 6.77
N GLY A 387 -8.28 -21.39 6.97
CA GLY A 387 -6.95 -20.78 6.93
C GLY A 387 -6.63 -20.15 5.56
N TYR A 388 -7.65 -19.79 4.81
CA TYR A 388 -7.52 -19.19 3.47
C TYR A 388 -7.81 -17.72 3.50
N ILE A 389 -6.94 -16.92 2.86
CA ILE A 389 -7.21 -15.56 2.42
C ILE A 389 -7.11 -15.56 0.89
N ILE A 390 -8.17 -15.13 0.24
CA ILE A 390 -8.27 -15.01 -1.23
C ILE A 390 -8.70 -13.58 -1.59
N LYS A 391 -8.54 -13.20 -2.84
CA LYS A 391 -8.95 -11.86 -3.30
C LYS A 391 -9.40 -11.83 -4.75
N ASN A 392 -10.15 -10.79 -5.11
CA ASN A 392 -10.26 -10.33 -6.49
C ASN A 392 -9.24 -9.22 -6.69
N ASP A 393 -8.38 -9.36 -7.69
CA ASP A 393 -7.28 -8.45 -7.99
C ASP A 393 -6.72 -8.74 -9.38
N TYR A 394 -5.65 -8.04 -9.78
CA TYR A 394 -4.80 -8.50 -10.88
C TYR A 394 -4.35 -9.94 -10.64
N PHE A 395 -4.31 -10.71 -11.71
CA PHE A 395 -4.11 -12.16 -11.63
C PHE A 395 -3.17 -12.68 -12.72
N THR A 396 -2.56 -13.82 -12.45
CA THR A 396 -1.75 -14.60 -13.38
C THR A 396 -2.30 -16.04 -13.44
N ALA A 397 -1.84 -16.80 -14.42
CA ALA A 397 -2.24 -18.22 -14.54
C ALA A 397 -1.75 -19.09 -13.36
N THR A 398 -0.72 -18.63 -12.62
CA THR A 398 -0.10 -19.41 -11.55
C THR A 398 -0.62 -19.07 -10.16
N ASP A 399 -1.22 -17.88 -9.98
CA ASP A 399 -1.69 -17.39 -8.68
C ASP A 399 -3.21 -17.39 -8.52
N SER A 400 -3.96 -17.80 -9.54
CA SER A 400 -5.41 -17.64 -9.59
C SER A 400 -6.14 -18.86 -10.15
N TRP A 401 -7.46 -18.83 -10.01
CA TRP A 401 -8.36 -19.74 -10.72
C TRP A 401 -9.59 -18.98 -11.24
N LYS A 402 -10.14 -19.47 -12.33
CA LYS A 402 -11.34 -18.94 -12.97
C LYS A 402 -12.60 -19.46 -12.27
N SER A 403 -13.54 -18.58 -11.95
CA SER A 403 -14.89 -18.95 -11.53
C SER A 403 -15.65 -19.64 -12.67
N ASN A 404 -16.56 -20.54 -12.32
CA ASN A 404 -17.50 -21.15 -13.26
C ASN A 404 -18.70 -20.25 -13.59
N PHE A 405 -18.80 -19.09 -12.95
CA PHE A 405 -19.94 -18.18 -13.06
C PHE A 405 -19.52 -16.83 -13.59
N SER A 406 -20.39 -16.21 -14.36
CA SER A 406 -20.28 -14.81 -14.78
C SER A 406 -21.15 -13.92 -13.87
N PRO A 407 -20.77 -12.66 -13.65
CA PRO A 407 -21.61 -11.72 -12.90
C PRO A 407 -22.97 -11.50 -13.60
N LEU A 408 -24.04 -11.35 -12.82
CA LEU A 408 -25.38 -11.09 -13.37
C LEU A 408 -25.45 -9.80 -14.19
N ASN A 409 -24.71 -8.77 -13.79
CA ASN A 409 -24.65 -7.49 -14.49
C ASN A 409 -23.56 -7.41 -15.58
N LYS A 410 -22.87 -8.53 -15.85
CA LYS A 410 -21.92 -8.65 -16.99
C LYS A 410 -21.88 -10.12 -17.49
N PRO A 411 -22.96 -10.65 -18.08
CA PRO A 411 -23.01 -12.04 -18.54
C PRO A 411 -21.91 -12.35 -19.56
N GLY A 412 -21.28 -13.53 -19.43
CA GLY A 412 -20.19 -13.98 -20.30
C GLY A 412 -18.82 -13.45 -19.92
N ALA A 413 -18.69 -12.53 -18.99
CA ALA A 413 -17.39 -12.08 -18.49
C ALA A 413 -16.75 -13.12 -17.57
N GLU A 414 -15.41 -13.19 -17.61
CA GLU A 414 -14.63 -14.12 -16.81
C GLU A 414 -14.23 -13.45 -15.48
N VAL A 415 -14.43 -14.20 -14.39
CA VAL A 415 -14.04 -13.78 -13.02
C VAL A 415 -12.91 -14.67 -12.55
N TYR A 416 -11.91 -14.07 -11.94
CA TYR A 416 -10.78 -14.78 -11.35
C TYR A 416 -10.65 -14.46 -9.87
N PHE A 417 -10.36 -15.50 -9.06
CA PHE A 417 -9.98 -15.38 -7.66
C PHE A 417 -8.49 -15.68 -7.53
N VAL A 418 -7.82 -14.90 -6.71
CA VAL A 418 -6.37 -14.98 -6.49
C VAL A 418 -6.10 -15.54 -5.10
N TYR A 419 -5.19 -16.51 -4.99
CA TYR A 419 -4.68 -16.97 -3.70
C TYR A 419 -3.78 -15.90 -3.08
N HIS A 420 -4.03 -15.55 -1.83
CA HIS A 420 -3.22 -14.52 -1.16
C HIS A 420 -2.38 -15.09 -0.02
N ASP A 421 -3.03 -15.80 0.92
CA ASP A 421 -2.35 -16.45 2.04
C ASP A 421 -3.10 -17.74 2.43
N PRO A 422 -2.43 -18.90 2.38
CA PRO A 422 -1.05 -19.14 1.94
C PRO A 422 -0.82 -18.74 0.47
N LYS A 423 0.45 -18.49 0.11
CA LYS A 423 0.84 -18.23 -1.29
C LYS A 423 0.52 -19.45 -2.16
N PRO A 424 0.25 -19.28 -3.47
CA PRO A 424 -0.12 -20.40 -4.35
C PRO A 424 0.92 -21.52 -4.41
N ALA A 425 2.21 -21.21 -4.22
CA ALA A 425 3.29 -22.19 -4.15
C ALA A 425 3.30 -23.03 -2.86
N ASP A 426 2.72 -22.51 -1.78
CA ASP A 426 2.66 -23.17 -0.47
C ASP A 426 1.39 -24.02 -0.30
N LEU A 427 0.40 -23.87 -1.21
CA LEU A 427 -0.85 -24.63 -1.22
C LEU A 427 -0.70 -25.98 -1.94
N THR A 428 -1.17 -27.05 -1.30
CA THR A 428 -1.30 -28.35 -1.96
C THR A 428 -2.50 -28.38 -2.94
N ASP A 429 -2.53 -29.37 -3.84
CA ASP A 429 -3.65 -29.57 -4.76
C ASP A 429 -4.98 -29.82 -4.03
N GLN A 430 -4.95 -30.52 -2.90
CA GLN A 430 -6.11 -30.79 -2.06
C GLN A 430 -6.67 -29.49 -1.48
N GLN A 431 -5.79 -28.61 -0.98
CA GLN A 431 -6.17 -27.33 -0.43
C GLN A 431 -6.74 -26.38 -1.50
N LYS A 432 -6.10 -26.32 -2.68
CA LYS A 432 -6.62 -25.57 -3.84
C LYS A 432 -8.00 -26.11 -4.26
N THR A 433 -8.14 -27.43 -4.36
CA THR A 433 -9.41 -28.07 -4.70
C THR A 433 -10.51 -27.75 -3.69
N TYR A 434 -10.18 -27.73 -2.39
CA TYR A 434 -11.14 -27.39 -1.33
C TYR A 434 -11.66 -25.96 -1.48
N ILE A 435 -10.78 -24.96 -1.52
CA ILE A 435 -11.23 -23.56 -1.53
C ILE A 435 -11.94 -23.19 -2.85
N GLN A 436 -11.48 -23.73 -3.98
CA GLN A 436 -12.17 -23.59 -5.27
C GLN A 436 -13.56 -24.24 -5.22
N GLY A 437 -13.67 -25.44 -4.64
CA GLY A 437 -14.93 -26.14 -4.45
C GLY A 437 -15.90 -25.40 -3.54
N PHE A 438 -15.40 -24.79 -2.46
CA PHE A 438 -16.19 -23.98 -1.56
C PHE A 438 -16.77 -22.75 -2.25
N ILE A 439 -15.94 -21.98 -2.97
CA ILE A 439 -16.39 -20.80 -3.74
C ILE A 439 -17.38 -21.21 -4.83
N ASN A 440 -17.09 -22.29 -5.58
CA ASN A 440 -18.03 -22.80 -6.60
C ASN A 440 -19.38 -23.22 -6.01
N THR A 441 -19.38 -23.79 -4.79
CA THR A 441 -20.62 -24.15 -4.07
C THR A 441 -21.40 -22.92 -3.66
N LEU A 442 -20.73 -21.92 -3.08
CA LEU A 442 -21.33 -20.62 -2.74
C LEU A 442 -21.99 -19.99 -3.98
N GLU A 443 -21.27 -19.92 -5.11
CA GLU A 443 -21.79 -19.34 -6.36
C GLU A 443 -22.93 -20.17 -6.94
N THR A 444 -22.85 -21.50 -6.91
CA THR A 444 -23.95 -22.40 -7.32
C THR A 444 -25.22 -22.11 -6.51
N VAL A 445 -25.09 -21.96 -5.21
CA VAL A 445 -26.22 -21.64 -4.33
C VAL A 445 -26.72 -20.21 -4.60
N LEU A 446 -25.83 -19.26 -4.71
CA LEU A 446 -26.17 -17.84 -4.89
C LEU A 446 -26.93 -17.60 -6.21
N TYR A 447 -26.55 -18.29 -7.30
CA TYR A 447 -27.21 -18.16 -8.61
C TYR A 447 -28.41 -19.08 -8.80
N ASN A 448 -28.71 -19.96 -7.83
CA ASN A 448 -29.91 -20.78 -7.85
C ASN A 448 -31.17 -19.92 -7.56
N PRO A 449 -32.35 -20.25 -8.15
CA PRO A 449 -33.61 -19.59 -7.79
C PRO A 449 -33.94 -19.60 -6.29
N SER A 450 -33.56 -20.67 -5.57
CA SER A 450 -33.75 -20.84 -4.13
C SER A 450 -32.63 -20.28 -3.26
N PHE A 451 -31.82 -19.33 -3.75
CA PHE A 451 -30.63 -18.79 -3.05
C PHE A 451 -30.93 -18.24 -1.66
N ARG A 452 -32.17 -17.81 -1.38
CA ARG A 452 -32.62 -17.27 -0.09
C ARG A 452 -33.10 -18.34 0.89
N ALA A 453 -33.02 -19.63 0.51
CA ALA A 453 -33.51 -20.71 1.39
C ALA A 453 -32.84 -20.61 2.77
N PRO A 454 -33.60 -20.71 3.87
CA PRO A 454 -33.07 -20.46 5.23
C PRO A 454 -31.90 -21.37 5.63
N VAL A 455 -31.88 -22.60 5.09
CA VAL A 455 -30.92 -23.67 5.48
C VAL A 455 -29.86 -23.89 4.40
N PHE A 456 -30.23 -23.79 3.13
CA PHE A 456 -29.36 -24.10 1.99
C PHE A 456 -29.06 -22.88 1.13
N GLY A 457 -29.49 -21.71 1.57
CA GLY A 457 -29.24 -20.46 0.89
C GLY A 457 -27.81 -19.96 1.15
N TYR A 458 -27.44 -18.90 0.43
CA TYR A 458 -26.11 -18.29 0.48
C TYR A 458 -25.68 -17.86 1.89
N LYS A 459 -26.63 -17.50 2.76
CA LYS A 459 -26.38 -17.11 4.17
C LYS A 459 -25.71 -18.21 5.01
N SER A 460 -25.73 -19.47 4.53
CA SER A 460 -25.07 -20.60 5.20
C SER A 460 -23.58 -20.71 4.84
N TYR A 461 -23.10 -19.89 3.88
CA TYR A 461 -21.73 -19.91 3.41
C TYR A 461 -20.95 -18.64 3.69
N ILE A 462 -21.63 -17.53 4.03
CA ILE A 462 -21.00 -16.24 4.26
C ILE A 462 -21.33 -15.67 5.64
N ASP A 463 -20.41 -14.92 6.24
CA ASP A 463 -20.73 -14.02 7.34
C ASP A 463 -21.44 -12.78 6.79
N ILE A 464 -22.76 -12.77 6.92
CA ILE A 464 -23.61 -11.76 6.30
C ILE A 464 -23.34 -10.34 6.83
N ASN A 465 -22.86 -10.21 8.08
CA ASN A 465 -22.57 -8.92 8.69
C ASN A 465 -21.29 -8.31 8.08
N SER A 466 -20.25 -9.10 7.91
CA SER A 466 -19.04 -8.61 7.24
C SER A 466 -19.29 -8.19 5.80
N PHE A 467 -20.19 -8.88 5.08
CA PHE A 467 -20.59 -8.48 3.73
C PHE A 467 -21.42 -7.19 3.73
N ALA A 468 -22.31 -7.00 4.71
CA ALA A 468 -23.07 -5.76 4.86
C ALA A 468 -22.16 -4.59 5.24
N ASP A 469 -21.25 -4.76 6.20
CA ASP A 469 -20.28 -3.73 6.61
C ASP A 469 -19.36 -3.34 5.46
N TYR A 470 -18.86 -4.32 4.69
CA TYR A 470 -18.01 -4.03 3.55
C TYR A 470 -18.78 -3.33 2.41
N PHE A 471 -20.04 -3.71 2.16
CA PHE A 471 -20.91 -3.00 1.24
C PHE A 471 -21.08 -1.54 1.67
N ILE A 472 -21.41 -1.29 2.93
CA ILE A 472 -21.57 0.08 3.46
C ILE A 472 -20.26 0.87 3.29
N LEU A 473 -19.13 0.29 3.66
CA LEU A 473 -17.82 0.93 3.45
C LEU A 473 -17.59 1.28 1.98
N GLY A 474 -17.82 0.33 1.07
CA GLY A 474 -17.65 0.52 -0.37
C GLY A 474 -18.51 1.65 -0.92
N GLU A 475 -19.77 1.72 -0.47
CA GLU A 475 -20.69 2.75 -0.94
C GLU A 475 -20.45 4.12 -0.29
N VAL A 476 -20.09 4.17 0.99
CA VAL A 476 -19.71 5.44 1.65
C VAL A 476 -18.47 6.04 1.01
N THR A 477 -17.50 5.23 0.70
CA THR A 477 -16.24 5.66 0.08
C THR A 477 -16.35 5.89 -1.43
N ARG A 478 -17.31 5.27 -2.09
CA ARG A 478 -17.44 5.19 -3.56
C ARG A 478 -16.09 4.93 -4.25
N ASN A 479 -15.27 4.06 -3.64
CA ASN A 479 -13.98 3.69 -4.19
C ASN A 479 -14.17 2.79 -5.42
N VAL A 480 -13.63 3.19 -6.58
CA VAL A 480 -13.78 2.47 -7.85
C VAL A 480 -13.20 1.06 -7.82
N ASP A 481 -12.23 0.82 -6.95
CA ASP A 481 -11.56 -0.47 -6.83
C ASP A 481 -12.19 -1.41 -5.78
N THR A 482 -13.07 -0.91 -4.90
CA THR A 482 -13.65 -1.66 -3.78
C THR A 482 -14.12 -3.07 -4.12
N TYR A 483 -14.75 -3.27 -5.27
CA TYR A 483 -15.29 -4.57 -5.66
C TYR A 483 -14.43 -5.33 -6.68
N LYS A 484 -13.56 -4.65 -7.43
CA LYS A 484 -12.81 -5.25 -8.56
C LYS A 484 -11.34 -5.54 -8.25
N LYS A 485 -10.70 -4.78 -7.35
CA LYS A 485 -9.28 -4.93 -7.00
C LYS A 485 -9.10 -4.87 -5.51
N SER A 486 -8.03 -5.50 -5.02
CA SER A 486 -7.71 -5.51 -3.59
C SER A 486 -8.91 -5.87 -2.69
N ARG A 487 -9.83 -6.65 -3.25
CA ARG A 487 -11.04 -7.13 -2.59
C ARG A 487 -10.76 -8.45 -1.92
N TYR A 488 -10.53 -8.44 -0.62
CA TYR A 488 -10.17 -9.61 0.17
C TYR A 488 -11.37 -10.34 0.72
N PHE A 489 -11.18 -11.68 0.86
CA PHE A 489 -12.07 -12.58 1.58
C PHE A 489 -11.23 -13.55 2.39
N TYR A 490 -11.75 -13.99 3.55
CA TYR A 490 -11.07 -15.00 4.33
C TYR A 490 -12.03 -16.04 4.89
N LYS A 491 -11.55 -17.26 5.06
CA LYS A 491 -12.34 -18.39 5.57
C LYS A 491 -11.59 -19.10 6.69
N ASN A 492 -12.27 -19.25 7.85
CA ASN A 492 -11.78 -20.05 8.95
C ASN A 492 -12.25 -21.51 8.81
N LYS A 493 -11.77 -22.41 9.68
CA LYS A 493 -12.18 -23.83 9.72
C LYS A 493 -13.68 -23.97 9.99
N ASP A 494 -14.27 -25.05 9.49
CA ASP A 494 -15.68 -25.36 9.72
C ASP A 494 -15.98 -25.58 11.20
N SER A 495 -15.04 -26.11 11.99
CA SER A 495 -15.13 -26.22 13.44
C SER A 495 -15.12 -24.90 14.20
N LYS A 496 -14.81 -23.78 13.53
CA LYS A 496 -14.83 -22.42 14.09
C LYS A 496 -16.14 -21.71 13.72
N ASP A 497 -16.22 -21.20 12.52
CA ASP A 497 -17.46 -20.62 11.97
C ASP A 497 -17.74 -21.12 10.55
N GLY A 498 -16.72 -21.55 9.82
CA GLY A 498 -16.85 -22.17 8.49
C GLY A 498 -17.34 -21.22 7.40
N LEU A 499 -17.47 -19.93 7.69
CA LEU A 499 -18.05 -18.94 6.79
C LEU A 499 -16.96 -18.19 6.02
N LEU A 500 -17.34 -17.69 4.86
CA LEU A 500 -16.52 -16.73 4.12
C LEU A 500 -16.83 -15.33 4.65
N HIS A 501 -15.81 -14.62 5.08
CA HIS A 501 -15.88 -13.23 5.51
C HIS A 501 -15.41 -12.28 4.41
N SER A 502 -16.00 -11.10 4.38
CA SER A 502 -15.65 -10.01 3.47
C SER A 502 -14.70 -9.02 4.17
N GLY A 503 -13.57 -8.77 3.56
CA GLY A 503 -12.48 -7.95 4.11
C GLY A 503 -11.18 -8.77 4.28
N PRO A 504 -10.15 -8.17 4.88
CA PRO A 504 -10.07 -6.79 5.40
C PRO A 504 -10.11 -5.71 4.31
N ALA A 505 -10.36 -4.46 4.72
CA ALA A 505 -10.29 -3.31 3.84
C ALA A 505 -8.84 -3.03 3.43
N TRP A 506 -8.63 -2.73 2.14
CA TRP A 506 -7.32 -2.43 1.57
C TRP A 506 -7.46 -1.55 0.32
N ASP A 507 -6.49 -0.65 0.10
CA ASP A 507 -6.35 0.12 -1.15
C ASP A 507 -7.50 1.11 -1.41
N PHE A 508 -7.72 2.01 -0.45
CA PHE A 508 -8.75 3.05 -0.51
C PHE A 508 -8.20 4.44 -0.91
N ASP A 509 -6.99 4.52 -1.45
CA ASP A 509 -6.37 5.78 -1.87
C ASP A 509 -7.12 6.49 -3.03
N TRP A 510 -7.97 5.77 -3.77
CA TRP A 510 -8.87 6.32 -4.80
C TRP A 510 -10.29 6.62 -4.29
N ALA A 511 -10.56 6.42 -3.00
CA ALA A 511 -11.84 6.69 -2.37
C ALA A 511 -12.18 8.18 -2.31
N TRP A 512 -13.47 8.48 -2.14
CA TRP A 512 -14.02 9.83 -1.94
C TRP A 512 -13.55 10.84 -2.98
N ARG A 513 -13.71 10.47 -4.26
CA ARG A 513 -13.36 11.33 -5.42
C ARG A 513 -14.41 11.24 -6.52
N ASN A 514 -14.43 12.27 -7.35
CA ASN A 514 -15.12 12.25 -8.63
C ASN A 514 -14.09 11.91 -9.69
N LEU A 515 -14.16 10.72 -10.24
CA LEU A 515 -13.20 10.22 -11.21
C LEU A 515 -13.63 10.58 -12.64
N LEU A 516 -12.66 10.87 -13.50
CA LEU A 516 -12.88 11.14 -14.93
C LEU A 516 -13.20 9.86 -15.74
N GLU A 517 -13.56 8.78 -15.06
CA GLU A 517 -13.94 7.55 -15.73
C GLU A 517 -15.28 7.74 -16.48
N ASN A 518 -15.39 7.14 -17.65
CA ASN A 518 -16.60 7.14 -18.45
C ASN A 518 -17.66 6.19 -17.85
N CYS A 519 -17.95 6.38 -16.57
CA CYS A 519 -18.85 5.57 -15.78
C CYS A 519 -19.74 6.43 -14.89
N VAL A 520 -21.04 6.36 -15.13
CA VAL A 520 -22.07 7.12 -14.39
C VAL A 520 -22.05 6.86 -12.87
N HIS A 521 -21.43 5.76 -12.42
CA HIS A 521 -21.37 5.42 -11.01
C HIS A 521 -20.24 6.12 -10.26
N PHE A 522 -19.24 6.71 -10.96
CA PHE A 522 -18.05 7.32 -10.35
C PHE A 522 -17.80 8.77 -10.75
N ASN A 523 -18.36 9.26 -11.83
CA ASN A 523 -18.13 10.63 -12.34
C ASN A 523 -19.12 11.69 -11.82
N GLN A 524 -20.13 11.29 -11.04
CA GLN A 524 -21.16 12.20 -10.54
C GLN A 524 -20.64 13.09 -9.42
N THR A 525 -20.99 14.39 -9.48
CA THR A 525 -20.53 15.41 -8.51
C THR A 525 -21.53 15.69 -7.40
N ASP A 526 -22.77 15.16 -7.52
CA ASP A 526 -23.87 15.31 -6.56
C ASP A 526 -23.89 14.22 -5.47
N GLY A 527 -22.83 13.41 -5.39
CA GLY A 527 -22.73 12.28 -4.47
C GLY A 527 -23.45 11.01 -4.95
N SER A 528 -24.15 11.03 -6.09
CA SER A 528 -24.86 9.87 -6.62
C SER A 528 -23.92 8.78 -7.19
N GLY A 529 -24.51 7.66 -7.59
CA GLY A 529 -23.82 6.49 -8.12
C GLY A 529 -23.62 5.38 -7.08
N TRP A 530 -23.52 4.15 -7.57
CA TRP A 530 -23.36 2.94 -6.75
C TRP A 530 -22.11 2.18 -7.15
N ALA A 531 -21.13 2.08 -6.25
CA ALA A 531 -19.85 1.41 -6.52
C ALA A 531 -20.02 -0.08 -6.83
N TYR A 532 -20.98 -0.78 -6.21
CA TYR A 532 -21.25 -2.20 -6.50
C TYR A 532 -21.67 -2.49 -7.93
N LYS A 533 -22.04 -1.45 -8.69
CA LYS A 533 -22.40 -1.55 -10.11
C LYS A 533 -21.23 -1.38 -11.07
N VAL A 534 -20.02 -1.42 -10.57
CA VAL A 534 -18.79 -1.18 -11.37
C VAL A 534 -18.71 -2.02 -12.65
N ASN A 535 -19.29 -3.23 -12.68
CA ASN A 535 -19.33 -4.07 -13.89
C ASN A 535 -20.15 -3.46 -15.05
N GLU A 536 -21.04 -2.52 -14.76
CA GLU A 536 -21.79 -1.78 -15.79
C GLU A 536 -20.90 -0.79 -16.56
N CYS A 537 -19.65 -0.60 -16.14
CA CYS A 537 -18.67 0.36 -16.66
C CYS A 537 -17.35 -0.29 -17.14
N ASP A 538 -17.41 -1.47 -17.72
CA ASP A 538 -16.25 -2.18 -18.26
C ASP A 538 -15.10 -2.39 -17.25
N ALA A 539 -15.45 -2.77 -16.02
CA ALA A 539 -14.48 -3.05 -14.98
C ALA A 539 -13.45 -4.12 -15.40
N TRP A 540 -12.20 -3.86 -15.11
CA TRP A 540 -11.11 -4.84 -15.21
C TRP A 540 -10.17 -4.69 -14.01
N PRO A 541 -9.79 -5.79 -13.34
CA PRO A 541 -10.38 -7.13 -13.43
C PRO A 541 -11.90 -7.14 -13.19
N VAL A 542 -12.59 -8.14 -13.72
CA VAL A 542 -14.05 -8.26 -13.56
C VAL A 542 -14.35 -8.83 -12.17
N PRO A 543 -15.08 -8.11 -11.29
CA PRO A 543 -15.51 -8.66 -10.00
C PRO A 543 -16.67 -9.64 -10.13
N PRO A 544 -16.87 -10.57 -9.19
CA PRO A 544 -18.00 -11.49 -9.18
C PRO A 544 -19.35 -10.79 -9.01
N SER A 545 -19.35 -9.57 -8.44
CA SER A 545 -20.55 -8.74 -8.17
C SER A 545 -21.68 -9.53 -7.47
N TRP A 546 -21.32 -10.35 -6.49
CA TRP A 546 -22.26 -11.12 -5.68
C TRP A 546 -23.33 -10.23 -5.02
N GLU A 547 -22.96 -8.98 -4.72
CA GLU A 547 -23.82 -7.95 -4.17
C GLU A 547 -25.07 -7.73 -5.01
N VAL A 548 -24.94 -7.74 -6.35
CA VAL A 548 -26.07 -7.61 -7.29
C VAL A 548 -27.12 -8.70 -7.08
N ARG A 549 -26.68 -9.93 -6.75
CA ARG A 549 -27.59 -11.04 -6.45
C ARG A 549 -28.10 -10.98 -5.02
N MET A 550 -27.22 -10.72 -4.06
CA MET A 550 -27.57 -10.68 -2.63
C MET A 550 -28.61 -9.60 -2.33
N LEU A 551 -28.53 -8.44 -3.00
CA LEU A 551 -29.50 -7.34 -2.85
C LEU A 551 -30.91 -7.67 -3.38
N GLN A 552 -31.09 -8.76 -4.12
CA GLN A 552 -32.42 -9.27 -4.46
C GLN A 552 -33.07 -9.99 -3.25
N ASP A 553 -32.30 -10.28 -2.21
CA ASP A 553 -32.83 -10.72 -0.91
C ASP A 553 -33.20 -9.48 -0.07
N LYS A 554 -34.50 -9.31 0.18
CA LYS A 554 -35.02 -8.19 0.97
C LYS A 554 -34.44 -8.15 2.39
N ASP A 555 -34.20 -9.32 2.98
CA ASP A 555 -33.62 -9.38 4.34
C ASP A 555 -32.20 -8.82 4.36
N PHE A 556 -31.39 -9.12 3.35
CA PHE A 556 -30.06 -8.57 3.23
C PHE A 556 -30.08 -7.05 2.92
N ALA A 557 -30.94 -6.63 2.03
CA ALA A 557 -31.12 -5.20 1.73
C ALA A 557 -31.56 -4.41 2.97
N ASN A 558 -32.49 -4.96 3.76
CA ASN A 558 -32.93 -4.33 5.01
C ASN A 558 -31.85 -4.35 6.10
N LEU A 559 -31.06 -5.43 6.19
CA LEU A 559 -29.91 -5.48 7.10
C LEU A 559 -28.90 -4.34 6.78
N ILE A 560 -28.59 -4.10 5.50
CA ILE A 560 -27.73 -3.00 5.08
C ILE A 560 -28.34 -1.65 5.48
N HIS A 561 -29.64 -1.45 5.21
CA HIS A 561 -30.36 -0.23 5.57
C HIS A 561 -30.26 0.07 7.07
N ASP A 562 -30.66 -0.88 7.90
CA ASP A 562 -30.69 -0.70 9.35
C ASP A 562 -29.29 -0.48 9.91
N ARG A 563 -28.30 -1.26 9.44
CA ARG A 563 -26.89 -1.13 9.81
C ARG A 563 -26.31 0.23 9.41
N TYR A 564 -26.60 0.71 8.19
CA TYR A 564 -26.16 2.03 7.75
C TYR A 564 -26.71 3.13 8.67
N PHE A 565 -28.01 3.16 8.95
CA PHE A 565 -28.60 4.19 9.81
C PHE A 565 -28.21 4.07 11.27
N GLU A 566 -27.85 2.87 11.75
CA GLU A 566 -27.20 2.70 13.05
C GLU A 566 -25.82 3.37 13.06
N LEU A 567 -25.00 3.11 12.04
CA LEU A 567 -23.67 3.70 11.91
C LEU A 567 -23.73 5.22 11.73
N ARG A 568 -24.75 5.76 11.03
CA ARG A 568 -24.98 7.20 10.87
C ARG A 568 -25.22 7.94 12.20
N LYS A 569 -25.61 7.23 13.27
CA LYS A 569 -25.77 7.85 14.60
C LYS A 569 -24.45 8.10 15.32
N ASN A 570 -23.36 7.44 14.89
CA ASN A 570 -22.04 7.51 15.53
C ASN A 570 -20.89 7.47 14.53
N ILE A 571 -20.39 6.30 14.13
CA ILE A 571 -19.16 6.09 13.32
C ILE A 571 -19.21 6.85 12.00
N LEU A 572 -20.36 6.87 11.33
CA LEU A 572 -20.59 7.58 10.07
C LEU A 572 -21.29 8.92 10.26
N SER A 573 -21.38 9.46 11.49
CA SER A 573 -21.90 10.81 11.68
C SER A 573 -20.91 11.83 11.07
N GLN A 574 -21.45 12.92 10.53
CA GLN A 574 -20.63 14.00 9.95
C GLN A 574 -19.59 14.50 10.95
N THR A 575 -20.00 14.71 12.19
CA THR A 575 -19.15 15.22 13.27
C THR A 575 -18.00 14.26 13.60
N GLU A 576 -18.26 12.96 13.71
CA GLU A 576 -17.21 11.97 14.02
C GLU A 576 -16.17 11.87 12.89
N ILE A 577 -16.64 11.86 11.66
CA ILE A 577 -15.75 11.82 10.48
C ILE A 577 -14.90 13.11 10.42
N GLU A 578 -15.51 14.28 10.57
CA GLU A 578 -14.78 15.56 10.55
C GLU A 578 -13.79 15.68 11.70
N ASN A 579 -14.14 15.25 12.90
CA ASN A 579 -13.22 15.21 14.05
C ASN A 579 -12.00 14.32 13.77
N THR A 580 -12.23 13.15 13.15
CA THR A 580 -11.14 12.24 12.75
C THR A 580 -10.24 12.91 11.71
N ILE A 581 -10.81 13.55 10.69
CA ILE A 581 -10.07 14.27 9.63
C ILE A 581 -9.24 15.40 10.25
N ASP A 582 -9.84 16.23 11.11
CA ASP A 582 -9.16 17.39 11.73
C ASP A 582 -8.04 16.97 12.67
N SER A 583 -8.26 15.91 13.44
CA SER A 583 -7.25 15.35 14.34
C SER A 583 -6.01 14.90 13.56
N VAL A 584 -6.21 14.13 12.47
CA VAL A 584 -5.11 13.66 11.63
C VAL A 584 -4.46 14.79 10.86
N ALA A 585 -5.24 15.72 10.27
CA ALA A 585 -4.71 16.88 9.57
C ALA A 585 -3.82 17.75 10.50
N SER A 586 -4.24 17.92 11.76
CA SER A 586 -3.44 18.61 12.79
C SER A 586 -2.14 17.86 13.11
N LEU A 587 -2.19 16.54 13.25
CA LEU A 587 -1.02 15.70 13.55
C LEU A 587 0.07 15.84 12.49
N ILE A 588 -0.30 15.82 11.21
CA ILE A 588 0.64 15.86 10.08
C ILE A 588 0.90 17.29 9.56
N ASN A 589 0.35 18.32 10.20
CA ASN A 589 0.40 19.70 9.71
C ASN A 589 1.84 20.21 9.49
N GLU A 590 2.78 19.84 10.34
CA GLU A 590 4.19 20.20 10.14
C GLU A 590 4.82 19.41 8.98
N ALA A 591 4.58 18.12 8.93
CA ALA A 591 5.20 17.22 7.97
C ALA A 591 4.69 17.46 6.52
N GLN A 592 3.43 17.89 6.36
CA GLN A 592 2.85 18.15 5.04
C GLN A 592 3.59 19.27 4.28
N PHE A 593 4.10 20.28 4.98
CA PHE A 593 4.92 21.32 4.32
C PHE A 593 6.16 20.74 3.67
N ARG A 594 6.91 19.89 4.40
CA ARG A 594 8.08 19.20 3.86
C ARG A 594 7.73 18.23 2.75
N HIS A 595 6.59 17.52 2.91
CA HIS A 595 6.14 16.58 1.88
C HIS A 595 5.86 17.30 0.56
N PHE A 596 5.09 18.40 0.58
CA PHE A 596 4.76 19.15 -0.63
C PHE A 596 5.93 20.01 -1.15
N GLN A 597 6.93 20.29 -0.33
CA GLN A 597 8.21 20.82 -0.80
C GLN A 597 9.01 19.75 -1.59
N LYS A 598 8.99 18.48 -1.14
CA LYS A 598 9.62 17.37 -1.86
C LYS A 598 8.84 16.98 -3.11
N TRP A 599 7.54 16.91 -2.99
CA TRP A 599 6.61 16.50 -4.05
C TRP A 599 5.67 17.67 -4.35
N ASN A 600 5.99 18.42 -5.39
CA ASN A 600 5.20 19.62 -5.77
C ASN A 600 3.93 19.20 -6.52
N ILE A 601 2.96 18.61 -5.80
CA ILE A 601 1.75 18.00 -6.35
C ILE A 601 0.45 18.73 -5.99
N LEU A 602 0.51 19.80 -5.21
CA LEU A 602 -0.67 20.64 -4.97
C LEU A 602 -1.06 21.39 -6.25
N GLY A 603 -2.35 21.52 -6.50
CA GLY A 603 -2.87 22.20 -7.70
C GLY A 603 -2.91 21.34 -8.97
N ILE A 604 -2.38 20.12 -8.96
CA ILE A 604 -2.36 19.23 -10.12
C ILE A 604 -2.99 17.86 -9.80
N ASN A 605 -3.32 17.08 -10.83
CA ASN A 605 -3.67 15.67 -10.69
C ASN A 605 -2.39 14.84 -10.51
N ALA A 606 -2.18 14.31 -9.32
CA ALA A 606 -0.99 13.54 -8.97
C ALA A 606 -1.27 12.04 -9.11
N GLY A 607 -1.29 11.52 -10.34
CA GLY A 607 -1.48 10.09 -10.60
C GLY A 607 -2.90 9.57 -10.33
N THR A 608 -3.92 10.44 -10.30
CA THR A 608 -5.33 10.03 -10.18
C THR A 608 -6.17 10.87 -11.13
N PRO A 609 -7.00 10.28 -12.02
CA PRO A 609 -7.81 11.02 -12.98
C PRO A 609 -9.02 11.67 -12.30
N GLU A 610 -8.78 12.54 -11.33
CA GLU A 610 -9.82 13.22 -10.56
C GLU A 610 -10.35 14.45 -11.32
N SER A 611 -11.68 14.60 -11.39
CA SER A 611 -12.33 15.75 -12.01
C SER A 611 -12.39 16.95 -11.07
N GLY A 612 -12.51 18.14 -11.68
CA GLY A 612 -12.69 19.39 -10.97
C GLY A 612 -11.37 20.10 -10.61
N ILE A 613 -11.51 21.25 -9.94
CA ILE A 613 -10.38 22.08 -9.54
C ILE A 613 -9.53 21.33 -8.50
N GLN A 614 -8.22 21.35 -8.71
CA GLN A 614 -7.27 20.81 -7.75
C GLN A 614 -6.82 21.94 -6.80
N PRO A 615 -7.04 21.81 -5.48
CA PRO A 615 -6.61 22.80 -4.50
C PRO A 615 -5.10 23.01 -4.51
N ILE A 616 -4.68 24.27 -4.39
CA ILE A 616 -3.26 24.66 -4.35
C ILE A 616 -2.70 24.68 -2.92
N THR A 617 -3.50 24.33 -1.91
CA THR A 617 -3.09 24.25 -0.51
C THR A 617 -3.58 22.95 0.12
N TYR A 618 -2.86 22.49 1.14
CA TYR A 618 -3.26 21.31 1.93
C TYR A 618 -4.62 21.50 2.61
N SER A 619 -4.88 22.69 3.21
CA SER A 619 -6.18 22.99 3.81
C SER A 619 -7.32 22.96 2.79
N GLY A 620 -7.06 23.36 1.55
CA GLY A 620 -8.02 23.24 0.45
C GLY A 620 -8.31 21.79 0.08
N GLU A 621 -7.31 20.91 0.09
CA GLU A 621 -7.51 19.46 -0.13
C GLU A 621 -8.35 18.82 1.00
N ILE A 622 -8.11 19.20 2.24
CA ILE A 622 -8.90 18.75 3.40
C ILE A 622 -10.36 19.24 3.29
N GLN A 623 -10.59 20.49 2.93
CA GLN A 623 -11.95 21.02 2.78
C GLN A 623 -12.70 20.33 1.62
N LYS A 624 -12.05 20.16 0.46
CA LYS A 624 -12.61 19.40 -0.68
C LYS A 624 -12.99 17.97 -0.27
N PHE A 625 -12.17 17.33 0.56
CA PHE A 625 -12.42 15.99 1.06
C PHE A 625 -13.66 15.93 1.95
N LYS A 626 -13.80 16.86 2.91
CA LYS A 626 -14.96 16.98 3.79
C LYS A 626 -16.25 17.26 3.00
N ASP A 627 -16.20 18.21 2.05
CA ASP A 627 -17.34 18.56 1.22
C ASP A 627 -17.84 17.37 0.39
N TRP A 628 -16.91 16.60 -0.15
CA TRP A 628 -17.23 15.39 -0.90
C TRP A 628 -17.94 14.35 -0.02
N ILE A 629 -17.40 14.08 1.19
CA ILE A 629 -17.99 13.13 2.14
C ILE A 629 -19.39 13.58 2.55
N SER A 630 -19.56 14.85 2.88
CA SER A 630 -20.87 15.42 3.25
C SER A 630 -21.90 15.23 2.15
N THR A 631 -21.53 15.54 0.91
CA THR A 631 -22.39 15.37 -0.27
C THR A 631 -22.77 13.89 -0.47
N ARG A 632 -21.80 12.97 -0.32
CA ARG A 632 -22.04 11.53 -0.46
C ARG A 632 -22.97 10.99 0.61
N LEU A 633 -22.74 11.34 1.86
CA LEU A 633 -23.59 10.89 2.98
C LEU A 633 -25.02 11.43 2.84
N ALA A 634 -25.18 12.69 2.45
CA ALA A 634 -26.53 13.25 2.20
C ALA A 634 -27.27 12.50 1.09
N TRP A 635 -26.55 12.14 0.01
CA TRP A 635 -27.17 11.34 -1.06
C TRP A 635 -27.54 9.93 -0.57
N LEU A 636 -26.65 9.26 0.19
CA LEU A 636 -26.90 7.91 0.74
C LEU A 636 -28.05 7.90 1.74
N ASP A 637 -28.19 8.95 2.57
CA ASP A 637 -29.29 9.08 3.54
C ASP A 637 -30.68 9.08 2.83
N GLY A 638 -30.75 9.61 1.62
CA GLY A 638 -31.98 9.62 0.82
C GLY A 638 -32.16 8.42 -0.11
N ASN A 639 -31.13 7.62 -0.33
CA ASN A 639 -31.11 6.57 -1.38
C ASN A 639 -30.66 5.19 -0.88
N MET A 640 -30.36 5.01 0.43
CA MET A 640 -29.87 3.73 0.92
C MET A 640 -30.84 2.59 0.61
N ILE A 641 -30.23 1.48 0.12
CA ILE A 641 -30.97 0.29 -0.31
C ILE A 641 -31.68 -0.36 0.87
N GLY A 642 -32.85 -0.93 0.64
CA GLY A 642 -33.68 -1.56 1.67
C GLY A 642 -34.71 -0.58 2.29
N SER A 643 -35.30 -1.00 3.37
CA SER A 643 -36.24 -0.20 4.16
C SER A 643 -36.11 -0.57 5.63
N ALA A 644 -36.41 0.37 6.53
CA ALA A 644 -36.41 0.07 7.95
C ALA A 644 -37.31 -1.14 8.26
N LEU A 645 -36.79 -2.09 9.00
CA LEU A 645 -37.61 -3.20 9.52
C LEU A 645 -38.59 -2.61 10.52
N SER A 646 -39.78 -2.31 10.08
CA SER A 646 -40.87 -1.82 10.94
C SER A 646 -41.50 -2.96 11.72
N VAL A 647 -40.73 -3.66 12.56
CA VAL A 647 -41.27 -4.45 13.68
C VAL A 647 -40.18 -4.61 14.74
N GLU A 648 -40.36 -4.03 15.90
CA GLU A 648 -39.78 -4.55 17.13
C GLU A 648 -40.29 -5.99 17.27
N LYS A 649 -39.48 -7.00 16.93
CA LYS A 649 -39.72 -8.36 17.36
C LYS A 649 -39.57 -8.36 18.89
N ASN A 650 -40.65 -8.44 19.58
CA ASN A 650 -40.65 -8.71 21.02
C ASN A 650 -39.74 -9.93 21.29
N PRO A 651 -38.74 -9.82 22.19
CA PRO A 651 -37.86 -10.96 22.51
C PRO A 651 -38.63 -12.20 23.01
N GLU A 652 -39.91 -12.07 23.34
CA GLU A 652 -40.77 -13.15 23.82
C GLU A 652 -41.34 -14.06 22.70
N ASP A 653 -41.24 -13.68 21.42
CA ASP A 653 -41.82 -14.46 20.30
C ASP A 653 -40.87 -15.46 19.64
N GLN A 654 -39.66 -15.66 20.13
CA GLN A 654 -38.78 -16.72 19.62
C GLN A 654 -39.22 -18.09 20.16
N VAL A 655 -39.59 -18.98 19.24
CA VAL A 655 -39.87 -20.39 19.56
C VAL A 655 -38.64 -21.00 20.22
N LYS A 656 -38.73 -21.35 21.48
CA LYS A 656 -37.67 -22.06 22.20
C LYS A 656 -37.67 -23.52 21.80
N CYS A 657 -36.82 -23.90 20.84
CA CYS A 657 -36.65 -25.28 20.41
C CYS A 657 -35.26 -25.80 20.81
N ARG A 658 -35.23 -26.92 21.53
CA ARG A 658 -34.00 -27.60 21.97
C ARG A 658 -33.86 -28.92 21.26
N ILE A 659 -32.67 -29.21 20.74
CA ILE A 659 -32.37 -30.43 20.00
C ILE A 659 -31.15 -31.08 20.63
N PHE A 660 -31.31 -32.32 21.14
CA PHE A 660 -30.25 -33.01 21.86
C PHE A 660 -30.40 -34.54 21.81
N PRO A 661 -29.29 -35.28 22.05
CA PRO A 661 -27.91 -34.81 22.12
C PRO A 661 -27.41 -34.40 20.76
N ASN A 662 -26.52 -33.42 20.72
CA ASN A 662 -25.80 -33.05 19.48
C ASN A 662 -24.32 -32.85 19.85
N PRO A 663 -23.41 -33.75 19.43
CA PRO A 663 -23.57 -34.88 18.45
C PRO A 663 -24.45 -36.04 18.97
N VAL A 664 -25.22 -36.63 18.04
CA VAL A 664 -26.14 -37.74 18.30
C VAL A 664 -25.59 -39.09 17.79
N SER A 665 -25.81 -40.16 18.60
CA SER A 665 -25.47 -41.54 18.18
C SER A 665 -26.71 -42.33 17.71
N ASN A 666 -27.78 -42.37 18.48
CA ASN A 666 -28.90 -43.27 18.22
C ASN A 666 -30.26 -42.55 18.13
N ILE A 667 -30.61 -41.78 19.13
CA ILE A 667 -31.92 -41.12 19.22
C ILE A 667 -31.68 -39.62 19.40
N LEU A 668 -32.35 -38.85 18.56
CA LEU A 668 -32.38 -37.38 18.59
C LEU A 668 -33.69 -36.95 19.26
N TYR A 669 -33.63 -36.13 20.31
CA TYR A 669 -34.76 -35.56 20.98
C TYR A 669 -34.91 -34.08 20.55
N ILE A 670 -36.15 -33.68 20.38
CA ILE A 670 -36.55 -32.31 20.01
C ILE A 670 -37.65 -31.89 20.97
N GLU A 671 -37.41 -30.82 21.72
CA GLU A 671 -38.36 -30.22 22.66
C GLU A 671 -38.63 -28.78 22.26
N SER A 672 -39.87 -28.34 22.36
CA SER A 672 -40.26 -26.96 22.01
C SER A 672 -41.36 -26.46 22.94
N ASP A 673 -41.42 -25.14 23.10
CA ASP A 673 -42.53 -24.44 23.77
C ASP A 673 -43.77 -24.32 22.87
N LYS A 674 -43.67 -24.70 21.59
CA LYS A 674 -44.80 -24.81 20.64
C LYS A 674 -44.98 -26.25 20.16
N GLU A 675 -46.19 -26.61 19.84
CA GLU A 675 -46.55 -27.93 19.34
C GLU A 675 -45.90 -28.22 18.00
N ILE A 676 -45.11 -29.30 17.89
CA ILE A 676 -44.38 -29.73 16.72
C ILE A 676 -45.28 -30.48 15.78
N LYS A 677 -45.49 -29.99 14.57
CA LYS A 677 -46.32 -30.62 13.54
C LYS A 677 -45.55 -31.63 12.72
N SER A 678 -44.30 -31.30 12.30
CA SER A 678 -43.48 -32.22 11.53
C SER A 678 -41.97 -31.96 11.75
N ILE A 679 -41.17 -33.02 11.49
CA ILE A 679 -39.71 -33.00 11.52
C ILE A 679 -39.21 -33.59 10.22
N ALA A 680 -38.23 -32.92 9.59
CA ALA A 680 -37.53 -33.42 8.41
C ALA A 680 -36.01 -33.30 8.64
N LEU A 681 -35.26 -34.38 8.40
CA LEU A 681 -33.79 -34.38 8.40
C LEU A 681 -33.28 -34.48 6.95
N TYR A 682 -32.33 -33.63 6.64
CA TYR A 682 -31.66 -33.58 5.33
C TYR A 682 -30.17 -33.84 5.49
N ASN A 683 -29.54 -34.49 4.51
CA ASN A 683 -28.09 -34.57 4.44
C ASN A 683 -27.51 -33.27 3.87
N ILE A 684 -26.18 -33.15 3.83
CA ILE A 684 -25.46 -31.95 3.33
C ILE A 684 -25.73 -31.64 1.86
N THR A 685 -26.24 -32.58 1.08
CA THR A 685 -26.63 -32.37 -0.34
C THR A 685 -28.10 -31.97 -0.49
N GLY A 686 -28.82 -31.74 0.63
CA GLY A 686 -30.24 -31.37 0.61
C GLY A 686 -31.21 -32.53 0.42
N THR A 687 -30.72 -33.79 0.39
CA THR A 687 -31.59 -34.95 0.26
C THR A 687 -32.29 -35.22 1.58
N LEU A 688 -33.63 -35.36 1.54
CA LEU A 688 -34.43 -35.78 2.67
C LEU A 688 -34.09 -37.22 3.08
N VAL A 689 -33.70 -37.43 4.36
CA VAL A 689 -33.28 -38.75 4.86
C VAL A 689 -34.21 -39.30 5.94
N ILE A 690 -34.89 -38.43 6.70
CA ILE A 690 -35.93 -38.80 7.67
C ILE A 690 -37.03 -37.77 7.60
N GLU A 691 -38.29 -38.21 7.62
CA GLU A 691 -39.43 -37.33 7.74
C GLU A 691 -40.46 -37.96 8.72
N LYS A 692 -41.07 -37.12 9.56
CA LYS A 692 -42.18 -37.43 10.42
C LYS A 692 -43.19 -36.31 10.35
N ASN A 693 -44.41 -36.62 10.04
CA ASN A 693 -45.54 -35.70 9.90
C ASN A 693 -46.62 -35.98 10.95
N ASP A 694 -47.54 -35.03 11.15
CA ASP A 694 -48.70 -35.11 11.99
C ASP A 694 -48.39 -35.49 13.48
N LEU A 695 -47.31 -34.92 14.03
CA LEU A 695 -46.78 -35.27 15.34
C LEU A 695 -47.61 -34.68 16.47
N ASN A 696 -48.02 -33.44 16.36
CA ASN A 696 -48.88 -32.69 17.33
C ASN A 696 -48.44 -32.89 18.80
N ASP A 697 -47.14 -32.73 19.08
CA ASP A 697 -46.53 -32.91 20.41
C ASP A 697 -45.45 -31.85 20.66
N PHE A 698 -45.19 -31.52 21.93
CA PHE A 698 -44.17 -30.55 22.36
C PHE A 698 -42.78 -31.20 22.50
N SER A 699 -42.71 -32.52 22.52
CA SER A 699 -41.48 -33.30 22.64
C SER A 699 -41.53 -34.52 21.71
N VAL A 700 -40.58 -34.59 20.82
CA VAL A 700 -40.52 -35.67 19.81
C VAL A 700 -39.13 -36.29 19.77
N SER A 701 -39.08 -37.61 19.63
CA SER A 701 -37.83 -38.34 19.41
C SER A 701 -37.78 -38.98 18.03
N THR A 702 -36.60 -39.04 17.44
CA THR A 702 -36.36 -39.73 16.15
C THR A 702 -35.13 -40.61 16.24
N ASN A 703 -35.23 -41.83 15.68
CA ASN A 703 -34.12 -42.77 15.60
C ASN A 703 -33.26 -42.42 14.37
N VAL A 704 -32.00 -42.16 14.62
CA VAL A 704 -31.01 -41.78 13.59
C VAL A 704 -29.89 -42.82 13.40
N THR A 705 -30.08 -44.06 13.94
CA THR A 705 -29.07 -45.12 13.84
C THR A 705 -28.75 -45.54 12.41
N SER A 706 -29.71 -45.40 11.49
CA SER A 706 -29.53 -45.73 10.04
C SER A 706 -28.74 -44.66 9.29
N LEU A 707 -28.52 -43.47 9.88
CA LEU A 707 -27.79 -42.41 9.21
C LEU A 707 -26.28 -42.66 9.34
N ARG A 708 -25.56 -42.35 8.28
CA ARG A 708 -24.09 -42.38 8.27
C ARG A 708 -23.52 -41.27 9.17
N THR A 709 -22.33 -41.48 9.72
CA THR A 709 -21.59 -40.41 10.42
C THR A 709 -21.44 -39.20 9.50
N GLY A 710 -21.77 -38.00 9.99
CA GLY A 710 -21.75 -36.79 9.20
C GLY A 710 -22.68 -35.72 9.72
N MET A 711 -22.78 -34.63 8.98
CA MET A 711 -23.63 -33.49 9.32
C MET A 711 -25.00 -33.64 8.63
N TYR A 712 -26.04 -33.26 9.36
CA TYR A 712 -27.43 -33.24 8.90
C TYR A 712 -28.07 -31.94 9.32
N ILE A 713 -29.16 -31.59 8.68
CA ILE A 713 -29.99 -30.44 8.99
C ILE A 713 -31.38 -30.89 9.36
N ALA A 714 -31.85 -30.52 10.56
CA ALA A 714 -33.19 -30.74 11.01
C ALA A 714 -34.05 -29.50 10.76
N ARG A 715 -35.18 -29.68 10.08
CA ARG A 715 -36.24 -28.70 9.92
C ARG A 715 -37.44 -29.17 10.77
N ILE A 716 -37.87 -28.33 11.71
CA ILE A 716 -39.02 -28.57 12.61
C ILE A 716 -40.11 -27.57 12.24
N VAL A 717 -41.30 -28.04 11.91
CA VAL A 717 -42.46 -27.19 11.61
C VAL A 717 -43.45 -27.29 12.78
N PHE A 718 -43.95 -26.15 13.23
CA PHE A 718 -44.92 -26.06 14.35
C PHE A 718 -46.34 -25.92 13.84
N SER A 719 -47.32 -26.23 14.71
CA SER A 719 -48.72 -26.21 14.35
C SER A 719 -49.28 -24.85 13.96
N ASN A 720 -48.61 -23.77 14.38
CA ASN A 720 -48.93 -22.39 13.99
C ASN A 720 -48.34 -21.96 12.65
N GLY A 721 -47.65 -22.87 11.93
CA GLY A 721 -47.01 -22.60 10.62
C GLY A 721 -45.60 -22.05 10.70
N GLU A 722 -45.08 -21.73 11.87
CA GLU A 722 -43.67 -21.36 12.04
C GLU A 722 -42.75 -22.57 11.89
N PHE A 723 -41.47 -22.36 11.75
CA PHE A 723 -40.48 -23.44 11.68
C PHE A 723 -39.19 -23.05 12.39
N ALA A 724 -38.45 -24.06 12.88
CA ALA A 724 -37.08 -23.95 13.37
C ALA A 724 -36.15 -24.82 12.55
N VAL A 725 -34.91 -24.45 12.48
CA VAL A 725 -33.88 -25.20 11.76
C VAL A 725 -32.64 -25.32 12.66
N SER A 726 -32.04 -26.51 12.68
CA SER A 726 -30.83 -26.78 13.45
C SER A 726 -29.90 -27.76 12.78
N ARG A 727 -28.61 -27.59 13.01
CA ARG A 727 -27.56 -28.48 12.55
C ARG A 727 -27.38 -29.64 13.52
N ILE A 728 -27.34 -30.87 12.98
CA ILE A 728 -27.16 -32.11 13.72
C ILE A 728 -25.87 -32.78 13.27
N VAL A 729 -25.08 -33.19 14.24
CA VAL A 729 -23.87 -34.01 13.98
C VAL A 729 -24.15 -35.44 14.39
N LYS A 730 -24.13 -36.38 13.45
CA LYS A 730 -24.26 -37.81 13.68
C LYS A 730 -22.86 -38.41 13.90
N LYS A 731 -22.66 -39.07 15.04
CA LYS A 731 -21.44 -39.86 15.33
C LYS A 731 -21.48 -41.23 14.73
#